data_7eda056475be2c87d2920c728ea890a7
#
_entry.id   7eda056475be2c87d2920c728ea890a7
#
_cell.length_a   1.000
_cell.length_b   1.000
_cell.length_c   1.000
_cell.angle_alpha   90.00
_cell.angle_beta   90.00
_cell.angle_gamma   90.00
#
_symmetry.space_group_name_H-M   'P 1'
#
loop_
_entity.id
_entity.type
_entity.pdbx_description
1 polymer ?
#
loop_
_entity_poly.entity_id
_entity_poly.type
_entity_poly.pdbx_seq_one_letter_code
_entity_poly.pdbx_strand_id
1 'polypeptide(L)'
;MKGIVEQYARGEFKVDRPVVAISVSRLELNIEAGTVYDGEFSVDTTNSCPVKLMVYDSRYILDFKSHTYVGRKNTVCYSFDARGLERGKSFKGHINIITDGGEFLIPYNITVIAPYIQTGDRKLEDLFQFASYAEENWEDAIRIFGSEDFVRTFIGRDEKLHRVYDALGLSLSIGQAMEEFLVYTHKKRSLTLSVAQNDLLVEMPKELVRASVTIAKNTWGYTNTKIASDCDFLIPETNVLKWNSFDGNTFELTFLIDPQKIHDGESAGYIYIWNTYQNMKIRVSIRKPEVVKMTPKSRQTRFTIKRAEEALIRAYIDFRTDKIDLGKYIAETRNALNTLIKYRPEYGMYRLGLLHMQILEGHTEFVEQEFLRIDADANFTSMEDMEKCYLSYLKSLLRREKFLIDRTAIMVREKFETSKNNRLFYFWILLFVDVSYTEDKWVLYDDIQKLFNEGVNSPVIYFEICDMFNKQPLMMKKIAPLEIAALRWGMRNEFVSEDVIVEFVKTASRQKTFDEHSFKMLEQIYDMRHDKTTLEAMCGILIKDKMYDPRYHRYYSDAAEKDLKYVGLNECFIRSMDRRRYDEIPEAILRYFSYKNVLTDDELAYIYASVIMNKADQMSVYRDFVPAIERFMEKMILQGKVSDDLTVIYDEFLDPETVKPEFASKIINIIFKRKIVCDNQNITGILVSLSLIHISEPTRHSLI
;
A
#
# COMPACT_ATOMS: atom_id res chain seq x y z
N MET A 1 49.55 52.42 -41.32
CA MET A 1 49.70 53.91 -41.44
C MET A 1 50.84 54.32 -42.35
N LYS A 2 52.10 53.86 -42.23
CA LYS A 2 53.21 54.28 -43.12
C LYS A 2 52.88 54.11 -44.60
N GLY A 3 52.35 53.03 -45.07
CA GLY A 3 52.07 52.80 -46.48
C GLY A 3 50.99 53.73 -47.06
N ILE A 4 49.98 54.14 -46.27
CA ILE A 4 48.96 55.11 -46.70
C ILE A 4 49.53 56.50 -46.77
N VAL A 5 50.43 56.88 -45.87
CA VAL A 5 51.13 58.17 -45.88
C VAL A 5 52.09 58.25 -47.07
N GLU A 6 52.78 57.18 -47.44
CA GLU A 6 53.65 57.08 -48.61
C GLU A 6 52.84 57.18 -49.95
N GLN A 7 51.65 56.58 -50.02
CA GLN A 7 50.76 56.68 -51.16
C GLN A 7 50.19 58.09 -51.30
N TYR A 8 49.79 58.75 -50.23
CA TYR A 8 49.37 60.18 -50.28
C TYR A 8 50.55 61.11 -50.67
N ALA A 9 51.77 60.84 -50.24
CA ALA A 9 52.98 61.56 -50.60
C ALA A 9 53.31 61.42 -52.11
N ARG A 10 52.88 60.33 -52.75
CA ARG A 10 53.01 60.06 -54.18
C ARG A 10 51.84 60.62 -55.04
N GLY A 11 50.84 61.30 -54.42
CA GLY A 11 49.67 61.82 -55.15
C GLY A 11 48.62 60.76 -55.48
N GLU A 12 48.74 59.57 -54.92
CA GLU A 12 47.79 58.44 -55.06
C GLU A 12 46.67 58.55 -54.01
N PHE A 13 45.53 59.13 -54.39
CA PHE A 13 44.39 59.36 -53.49
C PHE A 13 43.28 58.30 -53.62
N LYS A 14 43.57 57.15 -54.27
CA LYS A 14 42.64 56.02 -54.31
C LYS A 14 42.82 55.15 -53.05
N VAL A 15 41.95 55.39 -52.09
CA VAL A 15 41.79 54.52 -50.97
C VAL A 15 40.64 53.52 -51.30
N ASP A 16 40.99 52.26 -51.43
CA ASP A 16 39.98 51.21 -51.56
C ASP A 16 39.20 51.12 -50.23
N ARG A 17 37.99 51.56 -50.30
CA ARG A 17 37.08 51.50 -49.18
C ARG A 17 36.48 50.04 -49.07
N PRO A 18 36.28 49.48 -47.89
CA PRO A 18 35.62 48.21 -47.77
C PRO A 18 34.17 48.28 -48.27
N VAL A 19 33.78 47.35 -49.14
CA VAL A 19 32.37 47.18 -49.54
C VAL A 19 31.73 46.21 -48.63
N VAL A 20 30.88 46.73 -47.74
CA VAL A 20 30.31 45.97 -46.65
C VAL A 20 29.06 45.24 -47.09
N ALA A 21 28.94 43.96 -46.75
CA ALA A 21 27.77 43.13 -46.89
C ALA A 21 27.35 42.63 -45.50
N ILE A 22 26.08 42.83 -45.17
CA ILE A 22 25.47 42.43 -43.91
C ILE A 22 24.50 41.28 -44.17
N SER A 23 24.60 40.22 -43.39
CA SER A 23 23.80 38.98 -43.57
C SER A 23 22.30 39.16 -43.31
N VAL A 24 21.92 40.21 -42.58
CA VAL A 24 20.53 40.47 -42.19
C VAL A 24 20.16 41.91 -42.50
N SER A 25 19.00 42.14 -43.09
CA SER A 25 18.46 43.48 -43.39
C SER A 25 17.49 43.98 -42.31
N ARG A 26 16.90 43.08 -41.52
CA ARG A 26 15.95 43.35 -40.46
C ARG A 26 15.94 42.16 -39.48
N LEU A 27 15.68 42.40 -38.19
CA LEU A 27 15.47 41.39 -37.17
C LEU A 27 14.02 41.44 -36.68
N GLU A 28 13.29 40.35 -36.86
CA GLU A 28 11.97 40.14 -36.26
C GLU A 28 12.05 38.94 -35.35
N LEU A 29 11.98 39.20 -34.04
CA LEU A 29 12.19 38.16 -33.01
C LEU A 29 10.95 38.05 -32.14
N ASN A 30 10.50 36.81 -31.92
CA ASN A 30 9.52 36.46 -30.91
C ASN A 30 10.23 35.73 -29.79
N ILE A 31 10.35 36.35 -28.62
CA ILE A 31 11.17 35.83 -27.51
C ILE A 31 10.24 35.55 -26.35
N GLU A 32 10.38 34.38 -25.75
CA GLU A 32 9.58 33.99 -24.60
C GLU A 32 9.93 34.84 -23.35
N ALA A 33 8.90 35.29 -22.65
CA ALA A 33 9.05 36.00 -21.40
C ALA A 33 9.82 35.14 -20.36
N GLY A 34 10.82 35.73 -19.70
CA GLY A 34 11.63 35.02 -18.70
C GLY A 34 12.89 34.37 -19.26
N THR A 35 13.15 34.44 -20.58
CA THR A 35 14.35 33.84 -21.19
C THR A 35 15.37 34.90 -21.62
N VAL A 36 16.59 34.50 -21.93
CA VAL A 36 17.60 35.29 -22.59
C VAL A 36 17.78 34.72 -23.99
N TYR A 37 17.72 35.57 -25.00
CA TYR A 37 17.91 35.17 -26.39
C TYR A 37 19.30 35.61 -26.85
N ASP A 38 20.08 34.70 -27.38
CA ASP A 38 21.37 34.98 -28.04
C ASP A 38 21.22 34.85 -29.53
N GLY A 39 21.63 35.90 -30.24
CA GLY A 39 21.60 35.96 -31.69
C GLY A 39 22.92 36.43 -32.30
N GLU A 40 23.09 36.18 -33.57
CA GLU A 40 24.28 36.60 -34.30
C GLU A 40 23.94 37.02 -35.73
N PHE A 41 24.73 37.92 -36.29
CA PHE A 41 24.73 38.23 -37.71
C PHE A 41 26.14 38.52 -38.19
N SER A 42 26.42 38.36 -39.49
CA SER A 42 27.75 38.64 -40.07
C SER A 42 27.78 39.97 -40.77
N VAL A 43 28.96 40.61 -40.64
CA VAL A 43 29.35 41.84 -41.36
C VAL A 43 30.61 41.53 -42.10
N ASP A 44 30.51 41.28 -43.37
CA ASP A 44 31.59 40.84 -44.23
C ASP A 44 31.95 41.87 -45.30
N THR A 45 33.10 41.72 -45.94
CA THR A 45 33.48 42.60 -47.06
C THR A 45 33.56 41.80 -48.36
N THR A 46 33.03 42.35 -49.42
CA THR A 46 33.01 41.73 -50.76
C THR A 46 34.26 42.02 -51.58
N ASN A 47 35.02 43.08 -51.26
CA ASN A 47 36.20 43.52 -51.99
C ASN A 47 37.52 43.17 -51.30
N SER A 48 37.54 42.21 -50.45
CA SER A 48 38.75 41.71 -49.71
C SER A 48 39.43 42.74 -48.79
N CYS A 49 38.95 44.00 -48.69
CA CYS A 49 39.47 44.98 -47.75
C CYS A 49 38.99 44.67 -46.33
N PRO A 50 39.84 44.68 -45.30
CA PRO A 50 39.35 44.50 -43.93
C PRO A 50 38.51 45.74 -43.51
N VAL A 51 37.35 45.50 -42.87
CA VAL A 51 36.51 46.55 -42.33
C VAL A 51 36.78 46.71 -40.85
N LYS A 52 36.79 47.98 -40.40
CA LYS A 52 36.70 48.33 -38.98
C LYS A 52 35.26 48.72 -38.72
N LEU A 53 34.63 48.11 -37.80
CA LEU A 53 33.25 48.43 -37.49
C LEU A 53 33.01 48.58 -35.99
N MET A 54 32.06 49.43 -35.66
CA MET A 54 31.50 49.61 -34.33
C MET A 54 30.00 49.38 -34.37
N VAL A 55 29.51 48.66 -33.41
CA VAL A 55 28.06 48.28 -33.29
C VAL A 55 27.54 48.77 -31.97
N TYR A 56 26.33 49.38 -32.02
CA TYR A 56 25.58 49.76 -30.84
C TYR A 56 24.06 49.77 -31.12
N ASP A 57 23.29 49.56 -30.06
CA ASP A 57 21.84 49.60 -30.14
C ASP A 57 21.30 51.02 -29.90
N SER A 58 20.32 51.44 -30.66
CA SER A 58 19.67 52.73 -30.54
C SER A 58 18.88 52.92 -29.23
N ARG A 59 18.50 51.85 -28.56
CA ARG A 59 17.72 51.86 -27.31
C ARG A 59 18.42 51.21 -26.12
N TYR A 60 19.64 50.72 -26.31
CA TYR A 60 20.42 50.02 -25.26
C TYR A 60 19.71 48.85 -24.60
N ILE A 61 18.94 48.09 -25.39
CA ILE A 61 18.23 46.90 -24.94
C ILE A 61 18.89 45.61 -25.43
N LEU A 62 19.74 45.69 -26.46
CA LEU A 62 20.56 44.60 -26.95
C LEU A 62 21.98 44.74 -26.39
N ASP A 63 22.46 43.71 -25.74
CA ASP A 63 23.82 43.63 -25.26
C ASP A 63 24.70 42.94 -26.31
N PHE A 64 25.79 43.60 -26.69
CA PHE A 64 26.74 43.05 -27.65
C PHE A 64 27.94 42.45 -26.93
N LYS A 65 28.37 41.26 -27.36
CA LYS A 65 29.58 40.59 -26.80
C LYS A 65 30.84 41.44 -27.03
N SER A 66 30.91 42.20 -28.12
CA SER A 66 31.94 43.20 -28.42
C SER A 66 31.27 44.34 -29.20
N HIS A 67 31.70 45.58 -28.95
CA HIS A 67 31.20 46.74 -29.69
C HIS A 67 32.10 47.09 -30.90
N THR A 68 33.28 46.49 -31.01
CA THR A 68 34.23 46.80 -32.08
C THR A 68 34.81 45.52 -32.70
N TYR A 69 34.86 45.51 -34.03
CA TYR A 69 35.39 44.38 -34.78
C TYR A 69 36.34 44.91 -35.90
N VAL A 70 37.35 44.08 -36.23
CA VAL A 70 38.30 44.38 -37.33
C VAL A 70 38.54 43.09 -38.08
N GLY A 71 38.18 43.07 -39.38
CA GLY A 71 38.42 41.87 -40.18
C GLY A 71 37.67 41.90 -41.50
N ARG A 72 37.84 40.84 -42.31
CA ARG A 72 37.10 40.65 -43.56
C ARG A 72 35.78 39.95 -43.36
N LYS A 73 35.73 39.10 -42.32
CA LYS A 73 34.51 38.40 -41.85
C LYS A 73 34.38 38.66 -40.38
N ASN A 74 33.29 39.26 -39.96
CA ASN A 74 33.03 39.57 -38.55
C ASN A 74 31.68 39.04 -38.16
N THR A 75 31.60 38.22 -37.13
CA THR A 75 30.33 37.76 -36.53
C THR A 75 30.01 38.62 -35.31
N VAL A 76 28.93 39.32 -35.39
CA VAL A 76 28.42 40.18 -34.32
C VAL A 76 27.42 39.36 -33.51
N CYS A 77 27.77 39.02 -32.25
CA CYS A 77 26.88 38.33 -31.32
C CYS A 77 26.19 39.38 -30.43
N TYR A 78 24.90 39.20 -30.22
CA TYR A 78 24.07 40.04 -29.36
C TYR A 78 23.17 39.19 -28.51
N SER A 79 22.76 39.71 -27.35
CA SER A 79 21.76 39.06 -26.49
C SER A 79 20.63 40.03 -26.13
N PHE A 80 19.46 39.50 -25.91
CA PHE A 80 18.30 40.20 -25.40
C PHE A 80 17.77 39.51 -24.16
N ASP A 81 17.69 40.23 -23.03
CA ASP A 81 17.19 39.73 -21.78
C ASP A 81 15.70 40.00 -21.60
N ALA A 82 14.89 38.95 -21.77
CA ALA A 82 13.46 38.99 -21.53
C ALA A 82 13.05 38.62 -20.10
N ARG A 83 14.03 38.38 -19.18
CA ARG A 83 13.76 38.12 -17.79
C ARG A 83 13.16 39.34 -17.10
N GLY A 84 11.95 39.24 -16.63
CA GLY A 84 11.25 40.33 -15.97
C GLY A 84 10.41 41.20 -16.92
N LEU A 85 10.36 40.90 -18.22
CA LEU A 85 9.47 41.56 -19.17
C LEU A 85 8.11 40.85 -19.20
N GLU A 86 7.05 41.66 -19.35
CA GLU A 86 5.68 41.18 -19.49
C GLU A 86 5.37 40.76 -20.92
N ARG A 87 4.55 39.72 -21.08
CA ARG A 87 4.05 39.30 -22.38
C ARG A 87 3.33 40.43 -23.12
N GLY A 88 3.45 40.44 -24.43
CA GLY A 88 2.81 41.43 -25.30
C GLY A 88 3.60 42.74 -25.45
N LYS A 89 4.69 42.97 -24.69
CA LYS A 89 5.57 44.11 -24.89
C LYS A 89 6.33 43.94 -26.19
N SER A 90 6.36 44.99 -27.00
CA SER A 90 7.09 45.04 -28.23
C SER A 90 8.15 46.15 -28.18
N PHE A 91 9.35 45.83 -28.60
CA PHE A 91 10.49 46.73 -28.60
C PHE A 91 10.94 46.92 -30.05
N LYS A 92 10.86 48.18 -30.52
CA LYS A 92 11.28 48.56 -31.84
C LYS A 92 12.47 49.51 -31.76
N GLY A 93 13.51 49.23 -32.52
CA GLY A 93 14.72 50.01 -32.57
C GLY A 93 15.52 49.66 -33.80
N HIS A 94 16.79 50.05 -33.81
CA HIS A 94 17.73 49.68 -34.85
C HIS A 94 19.12 49.51 -34.29
N ILE A 95 19.85 48.59 -34.86
CA ILE A 95 21.28 48.38 -34.59
C ILE A 95 22.02 49.31 -35.56
N ASN A 96 22.86 50.17 -34.99
CA ASN A 96 23.73 51.07 -35.76
C ASN A 96 25.07 50.36 -35.96
N ILE A 97 25.52 50.28 -37.19
CA ILE A 97 26.80 49.73 -37.59
C ILE A 97 27.57 50.81 -38.31
N ILE A 98 28.55 51.37 -37.63
CA ILE A 98 29.44 52.39 -38.20
C ILE A 98 30.68 51.71 -38.69
N THR A 99 31.03 51.91 -39.94
CA THR A 99 32.19 51.30 -40.56
C THR A 99 33.01 52.31 -41.37
N ASP A 100 34.25 51.99 -41.69
CA ASP A 100 35.04 52.76 -42.62
C ASP A 100 34.56 52.63 -44.08
N GLY A 101 33.58 51.78 -44.37
CA GLY A 101 32.87 51.62 -45.64
C GLY A 101 31.51 52.29 -45.69
N GLY A 102 31.01 52.88 -44.58
CA GLY A 102 29.69 53.54 -44.50
C GLY A 102 28.93 53.23 -43.22
N GLU A 103 27.80 53.78 -43.06
CA GLU A 103 26.88 53.56 -41.94
C GLU A 103 25.69 52.71 -42.38
N PHE A 104 25.32 51.72 -41.58
CA PHE A 104 24.25 50.80 -41.85
C PHE A 104 23.31 50.73 -40.65
N LEU A 105 22.01 50.57 -40.93
CA LEU A 105 20.97 50.43 -39.93
C LEU A 105 20.25 49.11 -40.13
N ILE A 106 20.20 48.27 -39.08
CA ILE A 106 19.38 47.05 -39.06
C ILE A 106 18.19 47.32 -38.15
N PRO A 107 17.01 47.58 -38.68
CA PRO A 107 15.81 47.70 -37.84
C PRO A 107 15.48 46.36 -37.19
N TYR A 108 15.05 46.42 -35.93
CA TYR A 108 14.55 45.25 -35.22
C TYR A 108 13.16 45.52 -34.64
N ASN A 109 12.39 44.44 -34.53
CA ASN A 109 11.14 44.39 -33.81
C ASN A 109 11.16 43.09 -32.95
N ILE A 110 11.25 43.25 -31.63
CA ILE A 110 11.30 42.17 -30.68
C ILE A 110 9.97 42.16 -29.94
N THR A 111 9.24 41.04 -30.01
CA THR A 111 7.97 40.86 -29.31
C THR A 111 8.14 39.81 -28.25
N VAL A 112 7.81 40.14 -26.99
CA VAL A 112 7.82 39.20 -25.88
C VAL A 112 6.53 38.40 -25.92
N ILE A 113 6.66 37.09 -26.17
CA ILE A 113 5.53 36.14 -26.21
C ILE A 113 5.38 35.40 -24.91
N ALA A 114 4.19 34.84 -24.66
CA ALA A 114 4.01 33.95 -23.56
C ALA A 114 4.82 32.67 -23.79
N PRO A 115 5.42 32.06 -22.73
CA PRO A 115 5.98 30.72 -22.84
C PRO A 115 4.88 29.74 -23.26
N TYR A 116 5.24 28.76 -24.06
CA TYR A 116 4.35 27.71 -24.51
C TYR A 116 5.08 26.38 -24.51
N ILE A 117 4.33 25.29 -24.43
CA ILE A 117 4.88 23.95 -24.60
C ILE A 117 4.47 23.43 -25.98
N GLN A 118 5.45 23.02 -26.78
CA GLN A 118 5.20 22.39 -28.06
C GLN A 118 4.99 20.88 -27.91
N THR A 119 3.84 20.38 -28.35
CA THR A 119 3.52 18.93 -28.35
C THR A 119 3.07 18.54 -29.76
N GLY A 120 4.01 17.95 -30.52
CA GLY A 120 3.76 17.71 -31.95
C GLY A 120 3.39 19.00 -32.67
N ASP A 121 2.22 19.01 -33.29
CA ASP A 121 1.72 20.21 -34.04
C ASP A 121 0.93 21.20 -33.16
N ARG A 122 0.72 20.89 -31.87
CA ARG A 122 -0.05 21.74 -30.95
C ARG A 122 0.84 22.57 -30.06
N LYS A 123 0.43 23.82 -29.83
CA LYS A 123 1.03 24.71 -28.83
C LYS A 123 0.11 24.81 -27.64
N LEU A 124 0.65 24.57 -26.46
CA LEU A 124 -0.06 24.72 -25.20
C LEU A 124 0.39 26.01 -24.52
N GLU A 125 -0.48 27.00 -24.50
CA GLU A 125 -0.19 28.34 -24.01
C GLU A 125 -0.85 28.63 -22.66
N ASP A 126 -1.90 27.88 -22.32
CA ASP A 126 -2.63 28.04 -21.06
C ASP A 126 -3.08 26.68 -20.45
N LEU A 127 -3.53 26.73 -19.21
CA LEU A 127 -4.00 25.55 -18.48
C LEU A 127 -5.28 24.94 -19.07
N PHE A 128 -6.06 25.70 -19.85
CA PHE A 128 -7.25 25.14 -20.49
C PHE A 128 -6.86 24.25 -21.67
N GLN A 129 -5.92 24.72 -22.48
CA GLN A 129 -5.35 23.95 -23.60
C GLN A 129 -4.61 22.72 -23.06
N PHE A 130 -3.87 22.87 -21.95
CA PHE A 130 -3.23 21.73 -21.29
C PHE A 130 -4.27 20.70 -20.79
N ALA A 131 -5.36 21.12 -20.16
CA ALA A 131 -6.42 20.22 -19.71
C ALA A 131 -7.09 19.49 -20.89
N SER A 132 -7.34 20.18 -22.01
CA SER A 132 -7.87 19.55 -23.22
C SER A 132 -6.89 18.56 -23.84
N TYR A 133 -5.60 18.86 -23.80
CA TYR A 133 -4.56 17.95 -24.24
C TYR A 133 -4.46 16.71 -23.33
N ALA A 134 -4.57 16.91 -22.01
CA ALA A 134 -4.54 15.83 -21.02
C ALA A 134 -5.72 14.85 -21.14
N GLU A 135 -6.87 15.32 -21.63
CA GLU A 135 -8.03 14.48 -21.93
C GLU A 135 -7.72 13.45 -23.03
N GLU A 136 -7.00 13.87 -24.06
CA GLU A 136 -6.66 13.04 -25.21
C GLU A 136 -5.38 12.22 -25.00
N ASN A 137 -4.40 12.79 -24.30
CA ASN A 137 -3.04 12.25 -24.14
C ASN A 137 -2.58 12.23 -22.70
N TRP A 138 -3.27 11.46 -21.86
CA TRP A 138 -3.07 11.43 -20.41
C TRP A 138 -1.62 11.12 -19.97
N GLU A 139 -0.97 10.12 -20.57
CA GLU A 139 0.39 9.72 -20.19
C GLU A 139 1.43 10.78 -20.54
N ASP A 140 1.27 11.43 -21.67
CA ASP A 140 2.16 12.51 -22.08
C ASP A 140 1.94 13.76 -21.22
N ALA A 141 0.68 14.08 -20.91
CA ALA A 141 0.34 15.17 -20.01
C ALA A 141 0.93 14.99 -18.61
N ILE A 142 0.98 13.76 -18.08
CA ILE A 142 1.67 13.47 -16.81
C ILE A 142 3.16 13.82 -16.89
N ARG A 143 3.83 13.49 -18.00
CA ARG A 143 5.25 13.83 -18.19
C ARG A 143 5.47 15.33 -18.25
N ILE A 144 4.60 16.03 -19.00
CA ILE A 144 4.63 17.48 -19.09
C ILE A 144 4.37 18.12 -17.72
N PHE A 145 3.38 17.64 -16.97
CA PHE A 145 3.04 18.16 -15.64
C PHE A 145 4.22 18.05 -14.66
N GLY A 146 5.01 16.97 -14.73
CA GLY A 146 6.20 16.78 -13.91
C GLY A 146 7.46 17.52 -14.39
N SER A 147 7.39 18.32 -15.45
CA SER A 147 8.52 19.01 -16.06
C SER A 147 8.69 20.43 -15.56
N GLU A 148 9.91 20.97 -15.63
CA GLU A 148 10.20 22.38 -15.36
C GLU A 148 9.48 23.31 -16.36
N ASP A 149 9.24 22.84 -17.57
CA ASP A 149 8.52 23.58 -18.60
C ASP A 149 7.07 23.84 -18.22
N PHE A 150 6.42 22.89 -17.52
CA PHE A 150 5.07 23.10 -17.00
C PHE A 150 5.04 24.25 -15.99
N VAL A 151 5.97 24.26 -15.05
CA VAL A 151 6.07 25.31 -14.03
C VAL A 151 6.32 26.66 -14.70
N ARG A 152 7.27 26.70 -15.65
CA ARG A 152 7.60 27.93 -16.39
C ARG A 152 6.41 28.49 -17.16
N THR A 153 5.67 27.60 -17.84
CA THR A 153 4.62 28.01 -18.78
C THR A 153 3.29 28.35 -18.09
N PHE A 154 2.86 27.49 -17.16
CA PHE A 154 1.50 27.56 -16.62
C PHE A 154 1.41 28.12 -15.20
N ILE A 155 2.47 28.02 -14.42
CA ILE A 155 2.51 28.53 -13.04
C ILE A 155 3.17 29.92 -13.03
N GLY A 156 4.30 30.06 -13.72
CA GLY A 156 5.02 31.34 -13.88
C GLY A 156 5.38 31.95 -12.53
N ARG A 157 4.88 33.16 -12.23
CA ARG A 157 5.12 33.91 -10.99
C ARG A 157 3.97 33.84 -10.00
N ASP A 158 2.96 33.02 -10.23
CA ASP A 158 1.83 32.91 -9.32
C ASP A 158 2.23 32.07 -8.08
N GLU A 159 2.54 32.77 -6.99
CA GLU A 159 2.93 32.11 -5.74
C GLU A 159 1.88 31.16 -5.19
N LYS A 160 0.58 31.41 -5.44
CA LYS A 160 -0.48 30.52 -4.95
C LYS A 160 -0.48 29.20 -5.73
N LEU A 161 -0.35 29.27 -7.05
CA LEU A 161 -0.25 28.09 -7.89
C LEU A 161 1.02 27.29 -7.60
N HIS A 162 2.16 27.95 -7.34
CA HIS A 162 3.41 27.31 -6.93
C HIS A 162 3.22 26.50 -5.65
N ARG A 163 2.65 27.10 -4.62
CA ARG A 163 2.43 26.40 -3.34
C ARG A 163 1.53 25.19 -3.49
N VAL A 164 0.49 25.28 -4.30
CA VAL A 164 -0.42 24.17 -4.57
C VAL A 164 0.28 23.06 -5.33
N TYR A 165 1.01 23.43 -6.39
CA TYR A 165 1.77 22.48 -7.20
C TYR A 165 2.80 21.71 -6.35
N ASP A 166 3.59 22.41 -5.56
CA ASP A 166 4.61 21.84 -4.69
C ASP A 166 3.98 20.93 -3.61
N ALA A 167 2.89 21.39 -2.98
CA ALA A 167 2.19 20.60 -1.96
C ALA A 167 1.62 19.29 -2.50
N LEU A 168 1.05 19.32 -3.70
CA LEU A 168 0.52 18.12 -4.36
C LEU A 168 1.64 17.17 -4.80
N GLY A 169 2.76 17.69 -5.29
CA GLY A 169 3.92 16.89 -5.71
C GLY A 169 4.62 16.13 -4.58
N LEU A 170 4.53 16.62 -3.35
CA LEU A 170 5.19 16.00 -2.18
C LEU A 170 4.48 14.75 -1.65
N SER A 171 3.16 14.65 -1.81
CA SER A 171 2.35 13.65 -1.10
C SER A 171 1.61 12.67 -2.01
N LEU A 172 1.51 12.95 -3.31
CA LEU A 172 0.69 12.20 -4.25
C LEU A 172 1.52 11.61 -5.39
N SER A 173 0.96 10.61 -6.08
CA SER A 173 1.49 10.20 -7.38
C SER A 173 1.32 11.34 -8.39
N ILE A 174 2.25 11.48 -9.35
CA ILE A 174 2.22 12.57 -10.34
C ILE A 174 0.87 12.64 -11.06
N GLY A 175 0.27 11.50 -11.41
CA GLY A 175 -1.05 11.47 -12.06
C GLY A 175 -2.17 11.96 -11.15
N GLN A 176 -2.13 11.66 -9.85
CA GLN A 176 -3.09 12.17 -8.88
C GLN A 176 -2.87 13.66 -8.62
N ALA A 177 -1.60 14.08 -8.49
CA ALA A 177 -1.25 15.49 -8.33
C ALA A 177 -1.74 16.34 -9.49
N MET A 178 -1.59 15.86 -10.74
CA MET A 178 -2.13 16.53 -11.93
C MET A 178 -3.66 16.61 -11.91
N GLU A 179 -4.33 15.52 -11.54
CA GLU A 179 -5.78 15.49 -11.39
C GLU A 179 -6.26 16.56 -10.42
N GLU A 180 -5.70 16.60 -9.22
CA GLU A 180 -6.09 17.55 -8.17
C GLU A 180 -5.73 18.99 -8.52
N PHE A 181 -4.59 19.20 -9.18
CA PHE A 181 -4.21 20.52 -9.67
C PHE A 181 -5.20 21.06 -10.70
N LEU A 182 -5.63 20.23 -11.67
CA LEU A 182 -6.60 20.64 -12.69
C LEU A 182 -7.99 20.90 -12.09
N VAL A 183 -8.39 20.12 -11.09
CA VAL A 183 -9.64 20.36 -10.34
C VAL A 183 -9.54 21.64 -9.52
N TYR A 184 -8.44 21.85 -8.80
CA TYR A 184 -8.21 23.06 -8.01
C TYR A 184 -8.24 24.34 -8.87
N THR A 185 -7.63 24.29 -10.05
CA THR A 185 -7.59 25.42 -10.99
C THR A 185 -8.89 25.59 -11.79
N HIS A 186 -9.92 24.80 -11.49
CA HIS A 186 -11.22 24.78 -12.18
C HIS A 186 -11.12 24.55 -13.71
N LYS A 187 -10.09 23.84 -14.14
CA LYS A 187 -9.92 23.44 -15.53
C LYS A 187 -10.55 22.10 -15.84
N LYS A 188 -10.92 21.38 -14.80
CA LYS A 188 -11.55 20.07 -14.87
C LYS A 188 -12.55 19.89 -13.73
N ARG A 189 -13.60 19.11 -13.96
CA ARG A 189 -14.50 18.64 -12.90
C ARG A 189 -13.87 17.45 -12.17
N SER A 190 -14.15 17.30 -10.87
CA SER A 190 -13.69 16.15 -10.13
C SER A 190 -14.28 14.85 -10.71
N LEU A 191 -13.44 13.83 -10.82
CA LEU A 191 -13.85 12.52 -11.29
C LEU A 191 -14.69 11.83 -10.21
N THR A 192 -15.90 11.41 -10.58
CA THR A 192 -16.77 10.60 -9.74
C THR A 192 -17.17 9.33 -10.47
N LEU A 193 -17.23 8.23 -9.72
CA LEU A 193 -17.67 6.94 -10.22
C LEU A 193 -19.14 6.72 -9.81
N SER A 194 -19.87 6.02 -10.64
CA SER A 194 -21.23 5.56 -10.36
C SER A 194 -21.38 4.11 -10.77
N VAL A 195 -22.23 3.38 -10.08
CA VAL A 195 -22.53 1.99 -10.39
C VAL A 195 -23.93 1.92 -10.97
N ALA A 196 -24.10 1.18 -12.06
CA ALA A 196 -25.38 1.08 -12.75
C ALA A 196 -26.47 0.39 -11.87
N GLN A 197 -26.06 -0.58 -11.05
CA GLN A 197 -26.94 -1.30 -10.14
C GLN A 197 -26.24 -1.54 -8.80
N ASN A 198 -26.81 -0.98 -7.73
CA ASN A 198 -26.30 -1.17 -6.37
C ASN A 198 -26.78 -2.48 -5.72
N ASP A 199 -27.86 -3.06 -6.23
CA ASP A 199 -28.42 -4.33 -5.77
C ASP A 199 -28.58 -5.28 -6.96
N LEU A 200 -27.87 -6.39 -6.90
CA LEU A 200 -27.96 -7.46 -7.89
C LEU A 200 -28.62 -8.67 -7.26
N LEU A 201 -29.70 -9.15 -7.89
CA LEU A 201 -30.37 -10.38 -7.49
C LEU A 201 -29.99 -11.50 -8.46
N VAL A 202 -29.31 -12.52 -7.95
CA VAL A 202 -28.90 -13.69 -8.73
C VAL A 202 -29.63 -14.92 -8.20
N GLU A 203 -30.17 -15.74 -9.09
CA GLU A 203 -30.69 -17.03 -8.70
C GLU A 203 -29.57 -17.95 -8.26
N MET A 204 -29.80 -18.79 -7.24
CA MET A 204 -28.78 -19.72 -6.73
C MET A 204 -28.17 -20.55 -7.86
N PRO A 205 -26.90 -20.32 -8.21
CA PRO A 205 -26.28 -21.03 -9.28
C PRO A 205 -25.96 -22.47 -8.87
N LYS A 206 -26.00 -23.40 -9.83
CA LYS A 206 -25.58 -24.79 -9.63
C LYS A 206 -24.09 -24.98 -9.82
N GLU A 207 -23.49 -24.14 -10.62
CA GLU A 207 -22.08 -24.13 -10.98
C GLU A 207 -21.51 -22.71 -10.80
N LEU A 208 -20.21 -22.56 -10.94
CA LEU A 208 -19.54 -21.26 -10.91
C LEU A 208 -20.13 -20.35 -12.01
N VAL A 209 -20.71 -19.24 -11.62
CA VAL A 209 -21.34 -18.28 -12.55
C VAL A 209 -20.57 -16.98 -12.55
N ARG A 210 -20.37 -16.44 -13.75
CA ARG A 210 -19.80 -15.11 -13.96
C ARG A 210 -20.93 -14.08 -14.06
N ALA A 211 -20.84 -13.05 -13.24
CA ALA A 211 -21.75 -11.90 -13.26
C ALA A 211 -20.95 -10.62 -13.51
N SER A 212 -21.62 -9.58 -13.99
CA SER A 212 -21.00 -8.30 -14.23
C SER A 212 -21.88 -7.14 -13.81
N VAL A 213 -21.25 -6.01 -13.48
CA VAL A 213 -21.92 -4.74 -13.19
C VAL A 213 -21.12 -3.60 -13.83
N THR A 214 -21.82 -2.69 -14.49
CA THR A 214 -21.18 -1.56 -15.15
C THR A 214 -20.88 -0.46 -14.12
N ILE A 215 -19.63 -0.01 -14.11
CA ILE A 215 -19.15 1.17 -13.40
C ILE A 215 -18.95 2.27 -14.44
N ALA A 216 -19.50 3.44 -14.21
CA ALA A 216 -19.34 4.60 -15.09
C ALA A 216 -18.59 5.72 -14.37
N LYS A 217 -17.73 6.44 -15.11
CA LYS A 217 -17.11 7.68 -14.66
C LYS A 217 -17.79 8.88 -15.34
N ASN A 218 -17.91 9.98 -14.61
CA ASN A 218 -18.56 11.20 -15.10
C ASN A 218 -17.68 12.01 -16.04
N THR A 219 -16.35 11.83 -15.96
CA THR A 219 -15.35 12.57 -16.74
C THR A 219 -14.05 11.75 -16.85
N TRP A 220 -13.15 12.20 -17.70
CA TRP A 220 -11.81 11.66 -17.82
C TRP A 220 -10.95 11.96 -16.57
N GLY A 221 -9.82 11.28 -16.39
CA GLY A 221 -8.82 11.61 -15.38
C GLY A 221 -8.33 10.44 -14.55
N TYR A 222 -7.58 10.77 -13.51
CA TYR A 222 -6.93 9.78 -12.65
C TYR A 222 -7.92 9.07 -11.74
N THR A 223 -7.85 7.77 -11.73
CA THR A 223 -8.47 6.95 -10.70
C THR A 223 -7.58 5.76 -10.35
N ASN A 224 -7.53 5.45 -9.07
CA ASN A 224 -6.91 4.25 -8.52
C ASN A 224 -7.88 3.72 -7.48
N THR A 225 -8.86 2.96 -7.96
CA THR A 225 -9.99 2.49 -7.15
C THR A 225 -9.76 1.03 -6.79
N LYS A 226 -9.82 0.71 -5.52
CA LYS A 226 -9.70 -0.66 -5.01
C LYS A 226 -11.07 -1.33 -5.01
N ILE A 227 -11.05 -2.65 -5.27
CA ILE A 227 -12.24 -3.49 -5.30
C ILE A 227 -11.96 -4.72 -4.44
N ALA A 228 -12.86 -5.02 -3.52
CA ALA A 228 -12.80 -6.24 -2.71
C ALA A 228 -14.21 -6.70 -2.32
N SER A 229 -14.32 -7.98 -1.98
CA SER A 229 -15.55 -8.59 -1.47
C SER A 229 -15.43 -8.83 0.03
N ASP A 230 -16.56 -8.81 0.74
CA ASP A 230 -16.66 -9.18 2.16
C ASP A 230 -16.96 -10.66 2.39
N CYS A 231 -17.12 -11.43 1.33
CA CYS A 231 -17.47 -12.84 1.41
C CYS A 231 -16.71 -13.68 0.39
N ASP A 232 -16.45 -14.93 0.74
CA ASP A 232 -15.63 -15.84 -0.05
C ASP A 232 -16.32 -16.35 -1.32
N PHE A 233 -17.64 -16.26 -1.40
CA PHE A 233 -18.40 -16.72 -2.56
C PHE A 233 -18.47 -15.68 -3.69
N LEU A 234 -18.08 -14.41 -3.45
CA LEU A 234 -17.96 -13.37 -4.47
C LEU A 234 -16.48 -13.09 -4.73
N ILE A 235 -16.03 -13.40 -5.93
CA ILE A 235 -14.62 -13.29 -6.31
C ILE A 235 -14.51 -12.26 -7.44
N PRO A 236 -14.16 -11.00 -7.17
CA PRO A 236 -13.90 -10.01 -8.21
C PRO A 236 -12.72 -10.44 -9.07
N GLU A 237 -12.84 -10.36 -10.39
CA GLU A 237 -11.73 -10.66 -11.31
C GLU A 237 -10.69 -9.53 -11.33
N THR A 238 -11.08 -8.33 -10.91
CA THR A 238 -10.20 -7.16 -10.85
C THR A 238 -10.22 -6.58 -9.45
N ASN A 239 -9.04 -6.41 -8.85
CA ASN A 239 -8.89 -5.85 -7.51
C ASN A 239 -8.57 -4.34 -7.51
N VAL A 240 -8.11 -3.82 -8.63
CA VAL A 240 -7.73 -2.41 -8.79
C VAL A 240 -8.19 -1.89 -10.15
N LEU A 241 -8.96 -0.82 -10.14
CA LEU A 241 -9.44 -0.14 -11.33
C LEU A 241 -8.63 1.16 -11.52
N LYS A 242 -7.90 1.23 -12.61
CA LYS A 242 -7.09 2.38 -12.99
C LYS A 242 -7.78 3.21 -14.07
N TRP A 243 -7.28 4.41 -14.33
CA TRP A 243 -7.80 5.31 -15.34
C TRP A 243 -7.88 4.69 -16.75
N ASN A 244 -6.91 3.83 -17.09
CA ASN A 244 -6.82 3.14 -18.39
C ASN A 244 -7.63 1.83 -18.48
N SER A 245 -8.31 1.45 -17.41
CA SER A 245 -9.15 0.25 -17.40
C SER A 245 -10.53 0.49 -18.05
N PHE A 246 -10.91 1.74 -18.26
CA PHE A 246 -12.21 2.10 -18.80
C PHE A 246 -12.20 2.07 -20.34
N ASP A 247 -13.26 1.50 -20.92
CA ASP A 247 -13.57 1.68 -22.32
C ASP A 247 -14.49 2.90 -22.46
N GLY A 248 -13.91 4.01 -22.96
CA GLY A 248 -14.54 5.31 -22.89
C GLY A 248 -14.80 5.73 -21.44
N ASN A 249 -16.06 5.84 -21.06
CA ASN A 249 -16.48 6.23 -19.71
C ASN A 249 -17.02 5.08 -18.87
N THR A 250 -16.97 3.83 -19.35
CA THR A 250 -17.56 2.68 -18.70
C THR A 250 -16.51 1.57 -18.47
N PHE A 251 -16.71 0.83 -17.40
CA PHE A 251 -15.96 -0.38 -17.09
C PHE A 251 -16.93 -1.46 -16.64
N GLU A 252 -16.81 -2.65 -17.20
CA GLU A 252 -17.60 -3.80 -16.80
C GLU A 252 -16.86 -4.58 -15.71
N LEU A 253 -17.29 -4.38 -14.46
CA LEU A 253 -16.77 -5.13 -13.33
C LEU A 253 -17.33 -6.55 -13.36
N THR A 254 -16.49 -7.50 -13.67
CA THR A 254 -16.81 -8.92 -13.66
C THR A 254 -16.38 -9.58 -12.36
N PHE A 255 -17.20 -10.49 -11.86
CA PHE A 255 -16.93 -11.28 -10.67
C PHE A 255 -17.57 -12.66 -10.79
N LEU A 256 -16.95 -13.62 -10.10
CA LEU A 256 -17.43 -15.00 -10.05
C LEU A 256 -18.25 -15.21 -8.79
N ILE A 257 -19.33 -15.97 -8.91
CA ILE A 257 -20.17 -16.44 -7.80
C ILE A 257 -19.95 -17.93 -7.64
N ASP A 258 -19.32 -18.32 -6.53
CA ASP A 258 -19.01 -19.72 -6.21
C ASP A 258 -20.09 -20.32 -5.30
N PRO A 259 -20.96 -21.18 -5.83
CA PRO A 259 -22.05 -21.78 -5.05
C PRO A 259 -21.56 -22.68 -3.92
N GLN A 260 -20.33 -23.22 -4.02
CA GLN A 260 -19.79 -24.13 -3.00
C GLN A 260 -19.37 -23.38 -1.73
N LYS A 261 -19.12 -22.08 -1.83
CA LYS A 261 -18.74 -21.20 -0.71
C LYS A 261 -19.90 -20.45 -0.09
N ILE A 262 -21.13 -20.65 -0.62
CA ILE A 262 -22.34 -20.05 -0.04
C ILE A 262 -22.81 -20.89 1.14
N HIS A 263 -22.59 -20.39 2.36
CA HIS A 263 -23.01 -21.05 3.57
C HIS A 263 -24.53 -21.00 3.76
N ASP A 264 -25.05 -21.99 4.48
CA ASP A 264 -26.46 -21.99 4.86
C ASP A 264 -26.80 -20.80 5.76
N GLY A 265 -27.56 -19.86 5.22
CA GLY A 265 -27.93 -18.61 5.91
C GLY A 265 -27.42 -17.35 5.24
N GLU A 266 -26.32 -17.39 4.49
CA GLU A 266 -25.89 -16.27 3.67
C GLU A 266 -26.78 -16.13 2.44
N SER A 267 -27.49 -15.02 2.37
CA SER A 267 -28.32 -14.68 1.21
C SER A 267 -27.82 -13.45 0.48
N ALA A 268 -26.80 -12.77 1.00
CA ALA A 268 -26.22 -11.58 0.38
C ALA A 268 -24.76 -11.38 0.78
N GLY A 269 -23.94 -10.87 -0.15
CA GLY A 269 -22.60 -10.37 0.06
C GLY A 269 -22.42 -9.00 -0.57
N TYR A 270 -21.34 -8.31 -0.26
CA TYR A 270 -21.05 -7.00 -0.78
C TYR A 270 -19.72 -6.97 -1.52
N ILE A 271 -19.69 -6.29 -2.66
CA ILE A 271 -18.48 -5.88 -3.33
C ILE A 271 -18.26 -4.40 -3.03
N TYR A 272 -17.16 -4.09 -2.35
CA TYR A 272 -16.75 -2.74 -2.02
C TYR A 272 -15.87 -2.17 -3.12
N ILE A 273 -16.12 -0.93 -3.49
CA ILE A 273 -15.41 -0.17 -4.51
C ILE A 273 -15.05 1.17 -3.87
N TRP A 274 -13.76 1.39 -3.60
CA TRP A 274 -13.36 2.60 -2.89
C TRP A 274 -12.07 3.20 -3.42
N ASN A 275 -12.02 4.50 -3.38
CA ASN A 275 -10.83 5.31 -3.62
C ASN A 275 -10.73 6.41 -2.56
N THR A 276 -9.80 7.34 -2.73
CA THR A 276 -9.57 8.43 -1.77
C THR A 276 -10.80 9.32 -1.56
N TYR A 277 -11.72 9.41 -2.54
CA TYR A 277 -12.84 10.36 -2.53
C TYR A 277 -14.21 9.70 -2.34
N GLN A 278 -14.33 8.42 -2.69
CA GLN A 278 -15.63 7.74 -2.74
C GLN A 278 -15.53 6.33 -2.17
N ASN A 279 -16.63 5.93 -1.53
CA ASN A 279 -16.84 4.56 -1.10
C ASN A 279 -18.22 4.12 -1.58
N MET A 280 -18.24 3.10 -2.42
CA MET A 280 -19.46 2.51 -2.99
C MET A 280 -19.50 1.03 -2.66
N LYS A 281 -20.69 0.46 -2.63
CA LYS A 281 -20.88 -0.97 -2.43
C LYS A 281 -21.99 -1.49 -3.35
N ILE A 282 -21.77 -2.69 -3.85
CA ILE A 282 -22.74 -3.45 -4.63
C ILE A 282 -23.20 -4.60 -3.76
N ARG A 283 -24.48 -4.69 -3.51
CA ARG A 283 -25.08 -5.82 -2.83
C ARG A 283 -25.43 -6.90 -3.84
N VAL A 284 -24.90 -8.10 -3.65
CA VAL A 284 -25.25 -9.27 -4.43
C VAL A 284 -26.09 -10.19 -3.56
N SER A 285 -27.39 -10.26 -3.86
CA SER A 285 -28.35 -11.10 -3.14
C SER A 285 -28.59 -12.38 -3.92
N ILE A 286 -28.48 -13.52 -3.25
CA ILE A 286 -28.71 -14.81 -3.88
C ILE A 286 -30.12 -15.28 -3.56
N ARG A 287 -30.94 -15.40 -4.63
CA ARG A 287 -32.28 -15.97 -4.52
C ARG A 287 -32.13 -17.49 -4.56
N LYS A 288 -32.35 -18.12 -3.43
CA LYS A 288 -32.54 -19.58 -3.44
C LYS A 288 -33.83 -19.88 -4.22
N PRO A 289 -33.83 -20.90 -5.12
CA PRO A 289 -35.10 -21.36 -5.71
C PRO A 289 -36.07 -21.61 -4.56
N GLU A 290 -37.34 -21.28 -4.73
CA GLU A 290 -38.36 -21.48 -3.69
C GLU A 290 -38.32 -22.94 -3.23
N VAL A 291 -37.43 -23.23 -2.32
CA VAL A 291 -37.55 -24.41 -1.48
C VAL A 291 -38.79 -24.12 -0.68
N VAL A 292 -39.83 -24.90 -0.94
CA VAL A 292 -41.06 -25.05 -0.18
C VAL A 292 -40.88 -24.38 1.18
N LYS A 293 -41.68 -23.34 1.46
CA LYS A 293 -41.64 -22.58 2.71
C LYS A 293 -41.35 -23.55 3.83
N MET A 294 -40.12 -23.59 4.35
CA MET A 294 -39.77 -24.48 5.44
C MET A 294 -40.71 -24.12 6.61
N THR A 295 -41.65 -24.99 6.91
CA THR A 295 -42.45 -24.84 8.08
C THR A 295 -41.54 -24.69 9.30
N PRO A 296 -41.94 -23.98 10.35
CA PRO A 296 -41.15 -23.90 11.60
C PRO A 296 -40.70 -25.28 12.08
N LYS A 297 -41.50 -26.32 11.82
CA LYS A 297 -41.22 -27.72 12.11
C LYS A 297 -40.00 -28.27 11.30
N SER A 298 -39.88 -27.92 10.02
CA SER A 298 -38.75 -28.38 9.21
C SER A 298 -37.42 -27.67 9.55
N ARG A 299 -37.46 -26.39 9.95
CA ARG A 299 -36.28 -25.69 10.51
C ARG A 299 -35.83 -26.29 11.81
N GLN A 300 -36.75 -26.60 12.70
CA GLN A 300 -36.43 -27.23 13.99
C GLN A 300 -35.85 -28.63 13.80
N THR A 301 -36.39 -29.42 12.88
CA THR A 301 -35.87 -30.73 12.52
C THR A 301 -34.44 -30.63 11.98
N ARG A 302 -34.18 -29.74 11.04
CA ARG A 302 -32.82 -29.53 10.47
C ARG A 302 -31.82 -29.06 11.54
N PHE A 303 -32.24 -28.15 12.41
CA PHE A 303 -31.42 -27.70 13.53
C PHE A 303 -31.08 -28.83 14.49
N THR A 304 -32.08 -29.69 14.80
CA THR A 304 -31.87 -30.86 15.68
C THR A 304 -30.91 -31.87 15.07
N ILE A 305 -31.01 -32.14 13.76
CA ILE A 305 -30.10 -33.03 13.04
C ILE A 305 -28.67 -32.48 13.11
N LYS A 306 -28.48 -31.20 12.70
CA LYS A 306 -27.16 -30.57 12.70
C LYS A 306 -26.53 -30.56 14.11
N ARG A 307 -27.31 -30.26 15.13
CA ARG A 307 -26.84 -30.30 16.53
C ARG A 307 -26.45 -31.70 16.98
N ALA A 308 -27.16 -32.74 16.53
CA ALA A 308 -26.79 -34.10 16.82
C ALA A 308 -25.53 -34.55 16.06
N GLU A 309 -25.36 -34.13 14.80
CA GLU A 309 -24.13 -34.36 14.02
C GLU A 309 -22.93 -33.66 14.69
N GLU A 310 -23.09 -32.41 15.13
CA GLU A 310 -22.05 -31.68 15.88
C GLU A 310 -21.73 -32.35 17.21
N ALA A 311 -22.74 -32.95 17.89
CA ALA A 311 -22.53 -33.66 19.14
C ALA A 311 -21.69 -34.93 18.95
N LEU A 312 -21.80 -35.65 17.82
CA LEU A 312 -20.93 -36.79 17.49
C LEU A 312 -19.46 -36.38 17.42
N ILE A 313 -19.19 -35.31 16.68
CA ILE A 313 -17.81 -34.80 16.52
C ILE A 313 -17.28 -34.33 17.88
N ARG A 314 -18.10 -33.62 18.66
CA ARG A 314 -17.72 -33.12 19.98
C ARG A 314 -17.39 -34.25 20.92
N ALA A 315 -18.27 -35.25 21.05
CA ALA A 315 -18.05 -36.41 21.92
C ALA A 315 -16.76 -37.16 21.54
N TYR A 316 -16.49 -37.31 20.22
CA TYR A 316 -15.24 -37.91 19.73
C TYR A 316 -14.01 -37.11 20.16
N ILE A 317 -14.04 -35.77 19.94
CA ILE A 317 -12.91 -34.91 20.31
C ILE A 317 -12.71 -34.86 21.83
N ASP A 318 -13.79 -34.73 22.61
CA ASP A 318 -13.71 -34.73 24.09
C ASP A 318 -13.13 -36.03 24.63
N PHE A 319 -13.45 -37.17 23.99
CA PHE A 319 -12.85 -38.45 24.31
C PHE A 319 -11.36 -38.50 23.91
N ARG A 320 -11.00 -38.05 22.72
CA ARG A 320 -9.61 -38.05 22.25
C ARG A 320 -8.70 -37.08 23.02
N THR A 321 -9.28 -36.04 23.63
CA THR A 321 -8.57 -35.07 24.48
C THR A 321 -8.65 -35.41 25.99
N ASP A 322 -9.07 -36.64 26.34
CA ASP A 322 -9.20 -37.14 27.72
C ASP A 322 -10.12 -36.29 28.62
N LYS A 323 -11.02 -35.52 28.04
CA LYS A 323 -12.03 -34.73 28.79
C LYS A 323 -13.19 -35.60 29.29
N ILE A 324 -13.48 -36.67 28.59
CA ILE A 324 -14.50 -37.65 28.96
C ILE A 324 -13.96 -39.07 28.85
N ASP A 325 -14.43 -39.97 29.73
CA ASP A 325 -14.10 -41.37 29.68
C ASP A 325 -14.85 -42.12 28.56
N LEU A 326 -14.45 -43.39 28.32
CA LEU A 326 -15.06 -44.23 27.28
C LEU A 326 -16.57 -44.45 27.53
N GLY A 327 -17.01 -44.62 28.76
CA GLY A 327 -18.42 -44.85 29.08
C GLY A 327 -19.28 -43.63 28.73
N LYS A 328 -18.80 -42.45 29.06
CA LYS A 328 -19.47 -41.19 28.73
C LYS A 328 -19.47 -40.91 27.22
N TYR A 329 -18.34 -41.19 26.54
CA TYR A 329 -18.25 -41.11 25.08
C TYR A 329 -19.29 -41.98 24.40
N ILE A 330 -19.42 -43.25 24.82
CA ILE A 330 -20.42 -44.16 24.26
C ILE A 330 -21.82 -43.68 24.52
N ALA A 331 -22.13 -43.21 25.73
CA ALA A 331 -23.45 -42.71 26.09
C ALA A 331 -23.87 -41.48 25.27
N GLU A 332 -22.98 -40.47 25.14
CA GLU A 332 -23.25 -39.25 24.38
C GLU A 332 -23.38 -39.53 22.88
N THR A 333 -22.49 -40.37 22.33
CA THR A 333 -22.55 -40.80 20.94
C THR A 333 -23.84 -41.54 20.62
N ARG A 334 -24.24 -42.49 21.48
CA ARG A 334 -25.51 -43.25 21.34
C ARG A 334 -26.72 -42.32 21.34
N ASN A 335 -26.80 -41.36 22.26
CA ASN A 335 -27.87 -40.40 22.33
C ASN A 335 -27.98 -39.55 21.05
N ALA A 336 -26.85 -39.09 20.50
CA ALA A 336 -26.80 -38.35 19.26
C ALA A 336 -27.24 -39.21 18.07
N LEU A 337 -26.74 -40.47 17.97
CA LEU A 337 -27.13 -41.41 16.92
C LEU A 337 -28.61 -41.77 16.96
N ASN A 338 -29.18 -42.05 18.15
CA ASN A 338 -30.61 -42.30 18.29
C ASN A 338 -31.46 -41.12 17.87
N THR A 339 -30.99 -39.91 18.14
CA THR A 339 -31.68 -38.70 17.66
C THR A 339 -31.59 -38.64 16.13
N LEU A 340 -30.49 -38.91 15.51
CA LEU A 340 -30.30 -38.90 14.05
C LEU A 340 -31.16 -39.96 13.36
N ILE A 341 -31.20 -41.19 13.89
CA ILE A 341 -32.02 -42.30 13.38
C ILE A 341 -33.50 -41.95 13.41
N LYS A 342 -33.97 -41.25 14.44
CA LYS A 342 -35.36 -40.80 14.52
C LYS A 342 -35.78 -39.88 13.36
N TYR A 343 -34.84 -39.05 12.88
CA TYR A 343 -35.14 -38.07 11.84
C TYR A 343 -34.70 -38.50 10.43
N ARG A 344 -33.74 -39.47 10.33
CA ARG A 344 -33.24 -40.05 9.08
C ARG A 344 -33.06 -41.58 9.23
N PRO A 345 -34.15 -42.34 9.38
CA PRO A 345 -34.09 -43.78 9.61
C PRO A 345 -33.52 -44.58 8.41
N GLU A 346 -33.60 -43.98 7.21
CA GLU A 346 -33.09 -44.57 5.98
C GLU A 346 -31.56 -44.53 5.85
N TYR A 347 -30.87 -43.70 6.63
CA TYR A 347 -29.43 -43.53 6.54
C TYR A 347 -28.71 -44.58 7.35
N GLY A 348 -28.19 -45.63 6.68
CA GLY A 348 -27.58 -46.82 7.32
C GLY A 348 -26.37 -46.53 8.18
N MET A 349 -25.62 -45.46 7.87
CA MET A 349 -24.43 -45.06 8.62
C MET A 349 -24.69 -44.87 10.12
N TYR A 350 -25.84 -44.35 10.52
CA TYR A 350 -26.16 -44.16 11.95
C TYR A 350 -26.40 -45.47 12.68
N ARG A 351 -26.96 -46.48 11.97
CA ARG A 351 -27.13 -47.83 12.52
C ARG A 351 -25.78 -48.52 12.71
N LEU A 352 -24.88 -48.38 11.72
CA LEU A 352 -23.51 -48.87 11.84
C LEU A 352 -22.77 -48.19 13.02
N GLY A 353 -23.02 -46.88 13.24
CA GLY A 353 -22.51 -46.16 14.40
C GLY A 353 -22.97 -46.75 15.74
N LEU A 354 -24.23 -47.19 15.84
CA LEU A 354 -24.72 -47.91 17.05
C LEU A 354 -24.01 -49.25 17.25
N LEU A 355 -23.76 -50.02 16.17
CA LEU A 355 -22.98 -51.25 16.23
C LEU A 355 -21.55 -50.99 16.70
N HIS A 356 -20.96 -49.87 16.23
CA HIS A 356 -19.63 -49.46 16.73
C HIS A 356 -19.63 -49.25 18.26
N MET A 357 -20.62 -48.54 18.78
CA MET A 357 -20.72 -48.33 20.24
C MET A 357 -20.87 -49.67 21.00
N GLN A 358 -21.62 -50.63 20.44
CA GLN A 358 -21.77 -51.96 21.02
C GLN A 358 -20.48 -52.77 20.99
N ILE A 359 -19.65 -52.64 19.96
CA ILE A 359 -18.32 -53.25 19.91
C ILE A 359 -17.44 -52.70 21.06
N LEU A 360 -17.48 -51.39 21.25
CA LEU A 360 -16.70 -50.72 22.30
C LEU A 360 -17.16 -51.11 23.73
N GLU A 361 -18.43 -51.46 23.89
CA GLU A 361 -18.99 -52.01 25.14
C GLU A 361 -18.69 -53.48 25.34
N GLY A 362 -18.19 -54.18 24.33
CA GLY A 362 -17.85 -55.58 24.40
C GLY A 362 -19.01 -56.56 24.10
N HIS A 363 -20.11 -56.08 23.51
CA HIS A 363 -21.26 -56.91 23.12
C HIS A 363 -20.98 -57.66 21.80
N THR A 364 -19.93 -58.47 21.76
CA THR A 364 -19.36 -59.10 20.56
C THR A 364 -20.30 -60.08 19.88
N GLU A 365 -20.98 -60.94 20.65
CA GLU A 365 -21.90 -61.95 20.12
C GLU A 365 -23.11 -61.35 19.39
N PHE A 366 -23.69 -60.31 19.98
CA PHE A 366 -24.81 -59.59 19.36
C PHE A 366 -24.40 -58.94 18.05
N VAL A 367 -23.26 -58.28 18.03
CA VAL A 367 -22.74 -57.58 16.83
C VAL A 367 -22.43 -58.59 15.73
N GLU A 368 -21.88 -59.76 16.03
CA GLU A 368 -21.59 -60.82 15.07
C GLU A 368 -22.87 -61.33 14.40
N GLN A 369 -23.96 -61.54 15.19
CA GLN A 369 -25.27 -61.88 14.62
C GLN A 369 -25.83 -60.80 13.71
N GLU A 370 -25.68 -59.53 14.05
CA GLU A 370 -26.13 -58.44 13.18
C GLU A 370 -25.30 -58.33 11.88
N PHE A 371 -24.01 -58.64 11.94
CA PHE A 371 -23.19 -58.69 10.71
C PHE A 371 -23.64 -59.83 9.79
N LEU A 372 -23.99 -61.00 10.35
CA LEU A 372 -24.54 -62.12 9.55
C LEU A 372 -25.87 -61.74 8.92
N ARG A 373 -26.72 -60.98 9.61
CA ARG A 373 -27.98 -60.49 9.03
C ARG A 373 -27.75 -59.49 7.88
N ILE A 374 -26.81 -58.56 8.08
CA ILE A 374 -26.48 -57.56 7.02
C ILE A 374 -25.89 -58.30 5.80
N ASP A 375 -25.02 -59.30 6.01
CA ASP A 375 -24.40 -60.01 4.89
C ASP A 375 -25.42 -60.95 4.13
N ALA A 376 -26.48 -61.42 4.82
CA ALA A 376 -27.55 -62.20 4.24
C ALA A 376 -28.61 -61.32 3.52
N ASP A 377 -28.64 -60.01 3.75
CA ASP A 377 -29.62 -59.11 3.12
C ASP A 377 -29.28 -58.93 1.64
N ALA A 378 -30.27 -59.18 0.75
CA ALA A 378 -30.13 -58.99 -0.71
C ALA A 378 -29.80 -57.51 -1.10
N ASN A 379 -30.05 -56.56 -0.22
CA ASN A 379 -29.76 -55.14 -0.35
C ASN A 379 -28.30 -54.75 -0.07
N PHE A 380 -27.44 -55.70 0.33
CA PHE A 380 -26.01 -55.44 0.55
C PHE A 380 -25.30 -54.83 -0.68
N THR A 381 -25.72 -55.23 -1.88
CA THR A 381 -25.23 -54.68 -3.13
C THR A 381 -25.62 -53.21 -3.37
N SER A 382 -26.70 -52.76 -2.74
CA SER A 382 -27.19 -51.38 -2.86
C SER A 382 -26.62 -50.41 -1.81
N MET A 383 -25.78 -50.91 -0.88
CA MET A 383 -25.13 -50.04 0.10
C MET A 383 -24.19 -49.06 -0.57
N GLU A 384 -24.15 -47.84 -0.04
CA GLU A 384 -23.22 -46.80 -0.46
C GLU A 384 -21.76 -47.20 -0.12
N ASP A 385 -20.81 -46.71 -0.87
CA ASP A 385 -19.37 -47.01 -0.66
C ASP A 385 -18.92 -46.65 0.78
N MET A 386 -19.48 -45.58 1.34
CA MET A 386 -19.16 -45.14 2.70
C MET A 386 -19.65 -46.14 3.73
N GLU A 387 -20.82 -46.70 3.56
CA GLU A 387 -21.38 -47.74 4.43
C GLU A 387 -20.58 -49.05 4.35
N LYS A 388 -20.19 -49.43 3.13
CA LYS A 388 -19.33 -50.61 2.91
C LYS A 388 -17.97 -50.50 3.59
N CYS A 389 -17.33 -49.33 3.45
CA CYS A 389 -16.08 -49.03 4.12
C CYS A 389 -16.21 -49.09 5.67
N TYR A 390 -17.29 -48.47 6.20
CA TYR A 390 -17.52 -48.50 7.65
C TYR A 390 -17.82 -49.89 8.18
N LEU A 391 -18.65 -50.64 7.50
CA LEU A 391 -18.93 -52.05 7.89
C LEU A 391 -17.65 -52.90 7.85
N SER A 392 -16.79 -52.75 6.85
CA SER A 392 -15.51 -53.45 6.76
C SER A 392 -14.60 -53.05 7.96
N TYR A 393 -14.56 -51.78 8.30
CA TYR A 393 -13.84 -51.31 9.50
C TYR A 393 -14.37 -51.96 10.79
N LEU A 394 -15.69 -51.97 11.00
CA LEU A 394 -16.30 -52.56 12.18
C LEU A 394 -16.01 -54.07 12.30
N LYS A 395 -16.03 -54.81 11.17
CA LYS A 395 -15.62 -56.23 11.15
C LYS A 395 -14.16 -56.39 11.51
N SER A 396 -13.28 -55.52 11.00
CA SER A 396 -11.85 -55.57 11.35
C SER A 396 -11.60 -55.21 12.82
N LEU A 397 -12.38 -54.26 13.38
CA LEU A 397 -12.29 -53.86 14.78
C LEU A 397 -12.73 -54.98 15.73
N LEU A 398 -13.81 -55.71 15.35
CA LEU A 398 -14.36 -56.79 16.16
C LEU A 398 -13.43 -58.02 16.16
N ARG A 399 -13.00 -58.46 14.96
CA ARG A 399 -12.24 -59.73 14.79
C ARG A 399 -10.75 -59.55 14.98
N ARG A 400 -10.20 -58.35 14.79
CA ARG A 400 -8.79 -57.97 14.92
C ARG A 400 -7.81 -58.83 14.10
N GLU A 401 -8.31 -59.41 12.98
CA GLU A 401 -7.50 -60.20 12.07
C GLU A 401 -6.70 -59.28 11.14
N LYS A 402 -5.39 -59.50 11.05
CA LYS A 402 -4.49 -58.66 10.22
C LYS A 402 -4.95 -58.58 8.76
N PHE A 403 -5.35 -59.73 8.19
CA PHE A 403 -5.86 -59.74 6.82
C PHE A 403 -7.08 -58.84 6.61
N LEU A 404 -8.02 -58.79 7.57
CA LEU A 404 -9.19 -57.91 7.48
C LEU A 404 -8.81 -56.46 7.64
N ILE A 405 -7.85 -56.13 8.49
CA ILE A 405 -7.34 -54.79 8.70
C ILE A 405 -6.68 -54.29 7.41
N ASP A 406 -5.75 -55.08 6.85
CA ASP A 406 -5.03 -54.74 5.61
C ASP A 406 -5.98 -54.57 4.42
N ARG A 407 -6.93 -55.46 4.27
CA ARG A 407 -7.97 -55.39 3.21
C ARG A 407 -8.83 -54.15 3.37
N THR A 408 -9.23 -53.81 4.60
CA THR A 408 -10.01 -52.59 4.90
C THR A 408 -9.21 -51.36 4.57
N ALA A 409 -7.94 -51.30 4.97
CA ALA A 409 -7.05 -50.20 4.68
C ALA A 409 -6.91 -49.92 3.19
N ILE A 410 -6.70 -50.96 2.38
CA ILE A 410 -6.60 -50.84 0.92
C ILE A 410 -7.91 -50.30 0.34
N MET A 411 -9.06 -50.87 0.70
CA MET A 411 -10.38 -50.44 0.19
C MET A 411 -10.69 -48.99 0.55
N VAL A 412 -10.43 -48.57 1.81
CA VAL A 412 -10.69 -47.24 2.29
C VAL A 412 -9.71 -46.20 1.65
N ARG A 413 -8.44 -46.62 1.46
CA ARG A 413 -7.43 -45.78 0.80
C ARG A 413 -7.82 -45.51 -0.65
N GLU A 414 -8.29 -46.51 -1.41
CA GLU A 414 -8.80 -46.31 -2.76
C GLU A 414 -9.94 -45.28 -2.78
N LYS A 415 -10.90 -45.39 -1.86
CA LYS A 415 -12.03 -44.46 -1.79
C LYS A 415 -11.60 -43.07 -1.31
N PHE A 416 -10.64 -42.97 -0.39
CA PHE A 416 -10.04 -41.71 0.01
C PHE A 416 -9.40 -40.97 -1.16
N GLU A 417 -8.70 -41.67 -2.07
CA GLU A 417 -8.03 -41.06 -3.22
C GLU A 417 -9.01 -40.73 -4.39
N THR A 418 -10.04 -41.56 -4.60
CA THR A 418 -10.93 -41.43 -5.77
C THR A 418 -12.17 -40.58 -5.52
N SER A 419 -12.66 -40.51 -4.27
CA SER A 419 -13.91 -39.79 -3.94
C SER A 419 -13.67 -38.29 -3.75
N LYS A 420 -14.56 -37.47 -4.32
CA LYS A 420 -14.57 -36.03 -4.06
C LYS A 420 -15.31 -35.65 -2.78
N ASN A 421 -16.28 -36.46 -2.38
CA ASN A 421 -17.11 -36.21 -1.19
C ASN A 421 -16.76 -37.19 -0.07
N ASN A 422 -17.06 -36.80 1.18
CA ASN A 422 -16.90 -37.64 2.38
C ASN A 422 -15.45 -38.10 2.68
N ARG A 423 -14.45 -37.45 2.09
CA ARG A 423 -13.03 -37.80 2.30
C ARG A 423 -12.61 -37.76 3.77
N LEU A 424 -13.16 -36.83 4.55
CA LEU A 424 -12.90 -36.76 6.00
C LEU A 424 -13.31 -38.06 6.73
N PHE A 425 -14.41 -38.68 6.29
CA PHE A 425 -14.86 -39.93 6.90
C PHE A 425 -13.95 -41.11 6.53
N TYR A 426 -13.51 -41.22 5.29
CA TYR A 426 -12.53 -42.22 4.89
C TYR A 426 -11.19 -42.01 5.60
N PHE A 427 -10.73 -40.77 5.70
CA PHE A 427 -9.55 -40.39 6.46
C PHE A 427 -9.68 -40.82 7.94
N TRP A 428 -10.85 -40.58 8.58
CA TRP A 428 -11.09 -40.99 9.95
C TRP A 428 -10.96 -42.51 10.13
N ILE A 429 -11.44 -43.31 9.20
CA ILE A 429 -11.24 -44.80 9.26
C ILE A 429 -9.76 -45.14 9.10
N LEU A 430 -9.05 -44.51 8.18
CA LEU A 430 -7.62 -44.77 7.94
C LEU A 430 -6.77 -44.51 9.19
N LEU A 431 -7.16 -43.60 10.07
CA LEU A 431 -6.46 -43.35 11.33
C LEU A 431 -6.34 -44.63 12.20
N PHE A 432 -7.25 -45.59 12.01
CA PHE A 432 -7.29 -46.81 12.82
C PHE A 432 -6.82 -48.06 12.07
N VAL A 433 -6.82 -48.07 10.77
CA VAL A 433 -6.51 -49.27 9.96
C VAL A 433 -5.25 -49.12 9.11
N ASP A 434 -4.80 -47.92 8.82
CA ASP A 434 -3.64 -47.71 7.97
C ASP A 434 -2.35 -47.64 8.80
N VAL A 435 -1.55 -48.71 8.69
CA VAL A 435 -0.28 -48.84 9.41
C VAL A 435 0.72 -47.77 8.98
N SER A 436 0.64 -47.26 7.73
CA SER A 436 1.53 -46.21 7.24
C SER A 436 1.50 -44.93 8.11
N TYR A 437 0.36 -44.61 8.71
CA TYR A 437 0.22 -43.44 9.58
C TYR A 437 0.95 -43.61 10.95
N THR A 438 1.25 -44.85 11.33
CA THR A 438 2.04 -45.14 12.54
C THR A 438 3.53 -45.25 12.22
N GLU A 439 3.88 -45.79 11.06
CA GLU A 439 5.26 -45.99 10.61
C GLU A 439 5.89 -44.66 10.13
N ASP A 440 5.16 -43.86 9.40
CA ASP A 440 5.62 -42.55 8.89
C ASP A 440 4.58 -41.44 9.11
N LYS A 441 4.84 -40.59 10.09
CA LYS A 441 3.97 -39.45 10.41
C LYS A 441 3.86 -38.44 9.29
N TRP A 442 4.78 -38.41 8.33
CA TRP A 442 4.69 -37.49 7.20
C TRP A 442 3.59 -37.90 6.21
N VAL A 443 3.30 -39.21 6.09
CA VAL A 443 2.16 -39.66 5.27
C VAL A 443 0.85 -39.16 5.86
N LEU A 444 0.70 -39.24 7.19
CA LEU A 444 -0.47 -38.67 7.88
C LEU A 444 -0.58 -37.13 7.66
N TYR A 445 0.56 -36.43 7.84
CA TYR A 445 0.61 -34.98 7.64
C TYR A 445 0.22 -34.60 6.22
N ASP A 446 0.74 -35.26 5.20
CA ASP A 446 0.46 -34.97 3.79
C ASP A 446 -1.02 -35.17 3.46
N ASP A 447 -1.65 -36.24 3.98
CA ASP A 447 -3.07 -36.48 3.75
C ASP A 447 -3.95 -35.45 4.47
N ILE A 448 -3.59 -35.01 5.67
CA ILE A 448 -4.25 -33.89 6.35
C ILE A 448 -4.08 -32.59 5.55
N GLN A 449 -2.89 -32.34 5.03
CA GLN A 449 -2.63 -31.14 4.21
C GLN A 449 -3.46 -31.14 2.92
N LYS A 450 -3.63 -32.30 2.26
CA LYS A 450 -4.54 -32.44 1.11
C LYS A 450 -5.98 -32.09 1.47
N LEU A 451 -6.50 -32.66 2.57
CA LEU A 451 -7.85 -32.38 3.06
C LEU A 451 -8.05 -30.87 3.35
N PHE A 452 -7.09 -30.28 4.05
CA PHE A 452 -7.15 -28.86 4.39
C PHE A 452 -7.13 -27.96 3.14
N ASN A 453 -6.30 -28.28 2.16
CA ASN A 453 -6.21 -27.54 0.88
C ASN A 453 -7.50 -27.67 0.04
N GLU A 454 -8.26 -28.73 0.24
CA GLU A 454 -9.59 -28.93 -0.36
C GLU A 454 -10.72 -28.23 0.41
N GLY A 455 -10.38 -27.49 1.47
CA GLY A 455 -11.33 -26.72 2.27
C GLY A 455 -11.96 -27.49 3.43
N VAL A 456 -11.47 -28.68 3.77
CA VAL A 456 -11.95 -29.43 4.94
C VAL A 456 -11.44 -28.76 6.21
N ASN A 457 -12.34 -28.10 6.94
CA ASN A 457 -12.07 -27.46 8.23
C ASN A 457 -12.76 -28.27 9.34
N SER A 458 -12.05 -29.22 9.93
CA SER A 458 -12.64 -30.11 10.94
C SER A 458 -11.77 -30.21 12.21
N PRO A 459 -12.38 -30.21 13.39
CA PRO A 459 -11.66 -30.49 14.63
C PRO A 459 -10.86 -31.82 14.61
N VAL A 460 -11.29 -32.80 13.82
CA VAL A 460 -10.62 -34.08 13.67
C VAL A 460 -9.20 -33.91 13.11
N ILE A 461 -9.06 -33.18 11.99
CA ILE A 461 -7.73 -32.97 11.39
C ILE A 461 -6.86 -32.07 12.27
N TYR A 462 -7.45 -31.10 12.96
CA TYR A 462 -6.72 -30.21 13.87
C TYR A 462 -6.20 -30.97 15.10
N PHE A 463 -7.02 -31.89 15.63
CA PHE A 463 -6.60 -32.76 16.70
C PHE A 463 -5.37 -33.62 16.30
N GLU A 464 -5.44 -34.30 15.16
CA GLU A 464 -4.34 -35.16 14.69
C GLU A 464 -3.04 -34.39 14.46
N ILE A 465 -3.10 -33.15 13.91
CA ILE A 465 -1.92 -32.27 13.79
C ILE A 465 -1.37 -31.89 15.19
N CYS A 466 -2.24 -31.51 16.12
CA CYS A 466 -1.80 -31.13 17.47
C CYS A 466 -1.23 -32.33 18.21
N ASP A 467 -1.84 -33.50 18.11
CA ASP A 467 -1.35 -34.78 18.74
C ASP A 467 0.03 -35.16 18.18
N MET A 468 0.19 -35.03 16.84
CA MET A 468 1.46 -35.30 16.20
C MET A 468 2.55 -34.34 16.69
N PHE A 469 2.25 -33.04 16.76
CA PHE A 469 3.20 -32.05 17.25
C PHE A 469 3.47 -32.21 18.76
N ASN A 470 2.47 -32.55 19.58
CA ASN A 470 2.67 -32.84 21.00
C ASN A 470 3.64 -33.98 21.21
N LYS A 471 3.57 -35.04 20.35
CA LYS A 471 4.50 -36.17 20.41
C LYS A 471 5.88 -35.84 19.83
N GLN A 472 5.94 -35.02 18.81
CA GLN A 472 7.17 -34.64 18.08
C GLN A 472 7.16 -33.17 17.64
N PRO A 473 7.45 -32.22 18.54
CA PRO A 473 7.39 -30.78 18.22
C PRO A 473 8.27 -30.37 17.03
N LEU A 474 9.41 -31.04 16.84
CA LEU A 474 10.35 -30.77 15.76
C LEU A 474 9.82 -31.11 14.36
N MET A 475 8.66 -31.75 14.23
CA MET A 475 7.99 -31.92 12.95
C MET A 475 7.44 -30.61 12.39
N MET A 476 7.23 -29.58 13.22
CA MET A 476 6.82 -28.24 12.79
C MET A 476 7.97 -27.49 12.12
N LYS A 477 8.26 -27.80 10.86
CA LYS A 477 9.37 -27.18 10.11
C LYS A 477 9.02 -25.83 9.48
N LYS A 478 7.74 -25.57 9.29
CA LYS A 478 7.19 -24.34 8.72
C LYS A 478 5.90 -23.95 9.43
N ILE A 479 5.54 -22.70 9.35
CA ILE A 479 4.24 -22.20 9.78
C ILE A 479 3.46 -21.81 8.53
N ALA A 480 2.43 -22.55 8.23
CA ALA A 480 1.52 -22.36 7.11
C ALA A 480 0.07 -22.31 7.65
N PRO A 481 -0.94 -22.03 6.83
CA PRO A 481 -2.32 -21.88 7.29
C PRO A 481 -2.87 -23.09 8.07
N LEU A 482 -2.45 -24.32 7.73
CA LEU A 482 -2.85 -25.52 8.46
C LEU A 482 -2.33 -25.51 9.90
N GLU A 483 -1.04 -25.25 10.09
CA GLU A 483 -0.41 -25.21 11.41
C GLU A 483 -1.07 -24.13 12.27
N ILE A 484 -1.30 -22.96 11.71
CA ILE A 484 -1.95 -21.85 12.43
C ILE A 484 -3.38 -22.22 12.85
N ALA A 485 -4.15 -22.83 11.94
CA ALA A 485 -5.53 -23.25 12.23
C ALA A 485 -5.57 -24.33 13.32
N ALA A 486 -4.73 -25.35 13.20
CA ALA A 486 -4.65 -26.46 14.14
C ALA A 486 -4.19 -25.99 15.53
N LEU A 487 -3.10 -25.22 15.61
CA LEU A 487 -2.60 -24.73 16.89
C LEU A 487 -3.56 -23.75 17.56
N ARG A 488 -4.23 -22.87 16.79
CA ARG A 488 -5.27 -21.99 17.34
C ARG A 488 -6.43 -22.80 17.93
N TRP A 489 -6.85 -23.86 17.23
CA TRP A 489 -7.85 -24.79 17.74
C TRP A 489 -7.34 -25.49 19.00
N GLY A 490 -6.13 -26.03 18.96
CA GLY A 490 -5.52 -26.76 20.08
C GLY A 490 -5.32 -25.92 21.34
N MET A 491 -4.88 -24.65 21.19
CA MET A 491 -4.77 -23.72 22.32
C MET A 491 -6.13 -23.41 22.96
N ARG A 492 -7.19 -23.20 22.12
CA ARG A 492 -8.55 -22.98 22.65
C ARG A 492 -9.11 -24.18 23.41
N ASN A 493 -8.66 -25.39 23.09
CA ASN A 493 -9.08 -26.62 23.72
C ASN A 493 -8.11 -27.11 24.80
N GLU A 494 -7.07 -26.31 25.11
CA GLU A 494 -6.04 -26.65 26.11
C GLU A 494 -5.31 -27.97 25.79
N PHE A 495 -5.14 -28.28 24.51
CA PHE A 495 -4.57 -29.54 24.01
C PHE A 495 -3.15 -29.42 23.47
N VAL A 496 -2.61 -28.20 23.36
CA VAL A 496 -1.23 -27.97 22.87
C VAL A 496 -0.25 -27.99 24.04
N SER A 497 0.81 -28.79 23.91
CA SER A 497 1.86 -28.88 24.94
C SER A 497 2.76 -27.62 24.89
N GLU A 498 3.42 -27.39 26.02
CA GLU A 498 4.39 -26.29 26.16
C GLU A 498 5.53 -26.37 25.14
N ASP A 499 6.03 -27.60 24.88
CA ASP A 499 7.11 -27.82 23.90
C ASP A 499 6.72 -27.42 22.49
N VAL A 500 5.45 -27.62 22.11
CA VAL A 500 4.91 -27.19 20.81
C VAL A 500 4.85 -25.67 20.71
N ILE A 501 4.44 -25.00 21.79
CA ILE A 501 4.40 -23.52 21.83
C ILE A 501 5.83 -22.97 21.66
N VAL A 502 6.79 -23.54 22.37
CA VAL A 502 8.21 -23.14 22.24
C VAL A 502 8.74 -23.36 20.82
N GLU A 503 8.45 -24.51 20.20
CA GLU A 503 8.90 -24.77 18.82
C GLU A 503 8.16 -23.87 17.80
N PHE A 504 6.88 -23.53 18.06
CA PHE A 504 6.17 -22.54 17.24
C PHE A 504 6.86 -21.17 17.28
N VAL A 505 7.16 -20.65 18.46
CA VAL A 505 7.86 -19.37 18.65
C VAL A 505 9.21 -19.38 17.93
N LYS A 506 9.95 -20.47 18.07
CA LYS A 506 11.26 -20.65 17.44
C LYS A 506 11.16 -20.74 15.91
N THR A 507 10.16 -21.43 15.38
CA THR A 507 9.93 -21.55 13.94
C THR A 507 9.44 -20.23 13.37
N ALA A 508 8.58 -19.51 14.08
CA ALA A 508 8.13 -18.16 13.70
C ALA A 508 9.30 -17.17 13.63
N SER A 509 10.24 -17.20 14.58
CA SER A 509 11.42 -16.31 14.57
C SER A 509 12.33 -16.49 13.35
N ARG A 510 12.26 -17.66 12.70
CA ARG A 510 13.01 -17.97 11.46
C ARG A 510 12.31 -17.55 10.18
N GLN A 511 11.05 -17.12 10.23
CA GLN A 511 10.34 -16.62 9.05
C GLN A 511 11.08 -15.45 8.44
N LYS A 512 11.08 -15.40 7.10
CA LYS A 512 11.77 -14.35 6.34
C LYS A 512 10.91 -13.11 6.14
N THR A 513 9.61 -13.28 6.07
CA THR A 513 8.61 -12.24 5.81
C THR A 513 7.57 -12.22 6.92
N PHE A 514 7.03 -11.04 7.17
CA PHE A 514 5.92 -10.86 8.11
C PHE A 514 4.66 -11.57 7.60
N ASP A 515 4.05 -12.37 8.47
CA ASP A 515 2.73 -12.94 8.25
C ASP A 515 1.82 -12.57 9.41
N GLU A 516 0.71 -11.89 9.10
CA GLU A 516 -0.20 -11.36 10.11
C GLU A 516 -0.88 -12.47 10.95
N HIS A 517 -1.11 -13.64 10.35
CA HIS A 517 -1.78 -14.75 11.07
C HIS A 517 -0.86 -15.41 12.09
N SER A 518 0.38 -15.68 11.73
CA SER A 518 1.39 -16.17 12.66
C SER A 518 1.74 -15.13 13.73
N PHE A 519 1.78 -13.85 13.35
CA PHE A 519 2.04 -12.77 14.31
C PHE A 519 0.91 -12.65 15.35
N LYS A 520 -0.37 -12.69 14.94
CA LYS A 520 -1.50 -12.72 15.88
C LYS A 520 -1.47 -13.90 16.83
N MET A 521 -0.91 -15.01 16.39
CA MET A 521 -0.74 -16.17 17.28
C MET A 521 0.39 -15.95 18.29
N LEU A 522 1.49 -15.33 17.87
CA LEU A 522 2.54 -14.89 18.79
C LEU A 522 2.01 -13.87 19.82
N GLU A 523 1.13 -12.95 19.40
CA GLU A 523 0.46 -12.00 20.30
C GLU A 523 -0.33 -12.75 21.39
N GLN A 524 -1.14 -13.74 21.00
CA GLN A 524 -1.90 -14.56 21.96
C GLN A 524 -0.98 -15.32 22.93
N ILE A 525 0.12 -15.87 22.42
CA ILE A 525 1.11 -16.56 23.25
C ILE A 525 1.78 -15.57 24.21
N TYR A 526 2.18 -14.41 23.71
CA TYR A 526 2.82 -13.38 24.55
C TYR A 526 1.88 -12.82 25.63
N ASP A 527 0.63 -12.57 25.28
CA ASP A 527 -0.38 -12.08 26.24
C ASP A 527 -0.66 -13.10 27.36
N MET A 528 -0.49 -14.42 27.11
CA MET A 528 -0.61 -15.46 28.14
C MET A 528 0.64 -15.64 28.99
N ARG A 529 1.83 -15.47 28.41
CA ARG A 529 3.09 -15.88 29.05
C ARG A 529 3.98 -14.73 29.48
N HIS A 530 3.92 -13.60 28.77
CA HIS A 530 4.80 -12.43 28.93
C HIS A 530 6.29 -12.79 28.96
N ASP A 531 6.68 -13.89 28.28
CA ASP A 531 8.04 -14.40 28.26
C ASP A 531 8.94 -13.65 27.28
N LYS A 532 10.22 -13.64 27.60
CA LYS A 532 11.24 -12.92 26.85
C LYS A 532 11.45 -13.51 25.44
N THR A 533 11.39 -14.83 25.32
CA THR A 533 11.65 -15.54 24.05
C THR A 533 10.59 -15.26 22.98
N THR A 534 9.32 -15.21 23.39
CA THR A 534 8.22 -14.83 22.48
C THR A 534 8.37 -13.37 22.02
N LEU A 535 8.69 -12.46 22.95
CA LEU A 535 8.92 -11.06 22.61
C LEU A 535 10.11 -10.88 21.66
N GLU A 536 11.20 -11.62 21.87
CA GLU A 536 12.37 -11.65 20.97
C GLU A 536 11.98 -12.09 19.56
N ALA A 537 11.15 -13.13 19.44
CA ALA A 537 10.66 -13.61 18.14
C ALA A 537 9.79 -12.57 17.44
N MET A 538 8.86 -11.94 18.19
CA MET A 538 7.97 -10.90 17.67
C MET A 538 8.77 -9.68 17.19
N CYS A 539 9.66 -9.14 18.01
CA CYS A 539 10.50 -8.01 17.65
C CYS A 539 11.41 -8.35 16.46
N GLY A 540 11.97 -9.58 16.43
CA GLY A 540 12.80 -10.02 15.32
C GLY A 540 12.07 -10.03 13.98
N ILE A 541 10.81 -10.45 13.94
CA ILE A 541 9.97 -10.42 12.72
C ILE A 541 9.62 -8.99 12.33
N LEU A 542 9.16 -8.18 13.29
CA LEU A 542 8.77 -6.79 13.05
C LEU A 542 9.94 -5.92 12.56
N ILE A 543 11.13 -6.11 13.11
CA ILE A 543 12.34 -5.37 12.72
C ILE A 543 12.78 -5.75 11.30
N LYS A 544 12.77 -7.06 10.97
CA LYS A 544 13.16 -7.54 9.63
C LYS A 544 12.30 -6.90 8.53
N ASP A 545 11.00 -6.79 8.73
CA ASP A 545 10.06 -6.25 7.74
C ASP A 545 9.76 -4.75 7.94
N LYS A 546 10.50 -4.09 8.83
CA LYS A 546 10.39 -2.64 9.07
C LYS A 546 8.96 -2.19 9.40
N MET A 547 8.30 -2.92 10.29
CA MET A 547 6.92 -2.66 10.69
C MET A 547 6.87 -1.52 11.72
N TYR A 548 6.64 -0.30 11.25
CA TYR A 548 6.64 0.93 12.05
C TYR A 548 5.22 1.42 12.43
N ASP A 549 4.20 0.62 12.23
CA ASP A 549 2.84 0.99 12.61
C ASP A 549 2.73 1.17 14.14
N PRO A 550 2.08 2.24 14.65
CA PRO A 550 1.94 2.48 16.09
C PRO A 550 1.33 1.34 16.90
N ARG A 551 0.53 0.47 16.27
CA ARG A 551 -0.03 -0.73 16.91
C ARG A 551 1.04 -1.71 17.43
N TYR A 552 2.25 -1.70 16.84
CA TYR A 552 3.37 -2.54 17.26
C TYR A 552 4.28 -1.88 18.28
N HIS A 553 4.09 -0.60 18.57
CA HIS A 553 4.94 0.16 19.47
C HIS A 553 5.04 -0.49 20.86
N ARG A 554 3.94 -1.06 21.38
CA ARG A 554 3.92 -1.76 22.67
C ARG A 554 4.99 -2.86 22.78
N TYR A 555 5.26 -3.60 21.69
CA TYR A 555 6.25 -4.68 21.70
C TYR A 555 7.68 -4.14 21.69
N TYR A 556 7.92 -3.05 21.00
CA TYR A 556 9.22 -2.36 21.04
C TYR A 556 9.46 -1.72 22.41
N SER A 557 8.43 -1.20 23.06
CA SER A 557 8.48 -0.66 24.42
C SER A 557 8.77 -1.76 25.44
N ASP A 558 8.00 -2.85 25.43
CA ASP A 558 8.23 -4.00 26.29
C ASP A 558 9.64 -4.60 26.10
N ALA A 559 10.13 -4.60 24.86
CA ALA A 559 11.47 -5.10 24.54
C ALA A 559 12.57 -4.16 25.09
N ALA A 560 12.36 -2.85 25.03
CA ALA A 560 13.27 -1.88 25.62
C ALA A 560 13.29 -1.98 27.16
N GLU A 561 12.13 -2.11 27.80
CA GLU A 561 12.03 -2.30 29.26
C GLU A 561 12.70 -3.58 29.74
N LYS A 562 12.62 -4.67 28.96
CA LYS A 562 13.27 -5.96 29.26
C LYS A 562 14.75 -6.04 28.82
N ASP A 563 15.32 -4.90 28.40
CA ASP A 563 16.71 -4.78 27.89
C ASP A 563 17.06 -5.81 26.81
N LEU A 564 16.18 -5.96 25.82
CA LEU A 564 16.44 -6.81 24.66
C LEU A 564 17.44 -6.14 23.71
N LYS A 565 18.50 -6.85 23.35
CA LYS A 565 19.58 -6.33 22.47
C LYS A 565 19.38 -6.82 21.04
N TYR A 566 18.50 -6.13 20.31
CA TYR A 566 18.29 -6.37 18.89
C TYR A 566 18.81 -5.21 18.05
N VAL A 567 19.51 -5.53 16.96
CA VAL A 567 19.96 -4.49 15.99
C VAL A 567 18.73 -3.91 15.31
N GLY A 568 18.53 -2.60 15.41
CA GLY A 568 17.39 -1.91 14.83
C GLY A 568 16.20 -1.73 15.78
N LEU A 569 16.25 -2.24 17.01
CA LEU A 569 15.16 -2.10 17.98
C LEU A 569 14.89 -0.63 18.31
N ASN A 570 15.94 0.13 18.61
CA ASN A 570 15.83 1.53 19.00
C ASN A 570 15.27 2.39 17.86
N GLU A 571 15.70 2.13 16.63
CA GLU A 571 15.16 2.78 15.43
C GLU A 571 13.68 2.46 15.21
N CYS A 572 13.28 1.19 15.39
CA CYS A 572 11.89 0.77 15.28
C CYS A 572 11.03 1.35 16.39
N PHE A 573 11.55 1.45 17.60
CA PHE A 573 10.88 2.11 18.72
C PHE A 573 10.49 3.55 18.34
N ILE A 574 11.45 4.36 17.92
CA ILE A 574 11.20 5.76 17.54
C ILE A 574 10.26 5.89 16.35
N ARG A 575 10.44 5.03 15.32
CA ARG A 575 9.60 5.08 14.11
C ARG A 575 8.15 4.65 14.33
N SER A 576 7.91 3.84 15.33
CA SER A 576 6.58 3.35 15.68
C SER A 576 5.83 4.22 16.68
N MET A 577 6.48 5.24 17.27
CA MET A 577 5.81 6.17 18.17
C MET A 577 4.72 6.97 17.44
N ASP A 578 3.64 7.29 18.14
CA ASP A 578 2.61 8.20 17.62
C ASP A 578 3.13 9.64 17.66
N ARG A 579 3.55 10.15 16.50
CA ARG A 579 4.11 11.49 16.35
C ARG A 579 3.15 12.63 16.72
N ARG A 580 1.90 12.34 17.01
CA ARG A 580 0.94 13.34 17.52
C ARG A 580 1.11 13.59 19.00
N ARG A 581 1.89 12.76 19.69
CA ARG A 581 2.17 12.85 21.12
C ARG A 581 3.68 12.85 21.33
N TYR A 582 4.12 13.63 22.31
CA TYR A 582 5.51 13.61 22.76
C TYR A 582 5.61 12.74 24.00
N ASP A 583 5.36 11.44 23.82
CA ASP A 583 5.49 10.47 24.90
C ASP A 583 6.96 10.39 25.37
N GLU A 584 7.17 10.04 26.62
CA GLU A 584 8.49 9.92 27.22
C GLU A 584 9.30 8.82 26.53
N ILE A 585 10.51 9.16 26.09
CA ILE A 585 11.44 8.20 25.48
C ILE A 585 12.38 7.69 26.58
N PRO A 586 12.56 6.36 26.76
CA PRO A 586 13.49 5.80 27.73
C PRO A 586 14.91 6.35 27.56
N GLU A 587 15.56 6.68 28.68
CA GLU A 587 16.92 7.26 28.69
C GLU A 587 17.94 6.41 27.95
N ALA A 588 17.83 5.08 28.02
CA ALA A 588 18.72 4.15 27.33
C ALA A 588 18.65 4.31 25.80
N ILE A 589 17.44 4.55 25.25
CA ILE A 589 17.22 4.79 23.83
C ILE A 589 17.76 6.17 23.43
N LEU A 590 17.50 7.20 24.24
CA LEU A 590 18.03 8.53 24.00
C LEU A 590 19.57 8.53 23.98
N ARG A 591 20.21 7.87 24.94
CA ARG A 591 21.67 7.71 24.97
C ARG A 591 22.23 6.97 23.75
N TYR A 592 21.53 5.96 23.25
CA TYR A 592 21.93 5.25 22.03
C TYR A 592 22.04 6.21 20.83
N PHE A 593 21.04 7.09 20.64
CA PHE A 593 21.04 8.04 19.52
C PHE A 593 21.97 9.25 19.73
N SER A 594 22.46 9.51 20.94
CA SER A 594 23.52 10.51 21.15
C SER A 594 24.86 10.10 20.52
N TYR A 595 25.09 8.79 20.33
CA TYR A 595 26.34 8.24 19.77
C TYR A 595 26.20 7.75 18.33
N LYS A 596 25.01 7.43 17.85
CA LYS A 596 24.75 6.89 16.51
C LYS A 596 23.84 7.79 15.69
N ASN A 597 24.33 8.28 14.58
CA ASN A 597 23.57 9.14 13.65
C ASN A 597 22.99 8.32 12.49
N VAL A 598 21.96 7.53 12.76
CA VAL A 598 21.25 6.66 11.78
C VAL A 598 19.87 7.21 11.44
N LEU A 599 19.44 8.25 12.12
CA LEU A 599 18.12 8.85 12.00
C LEU A 599 18.11 9.97 10.96
N THR A 600 16.96 10.16 10.34
CA THR A 600 16.72 11.32 9.48
C THR A 600 16.59 12.60 10.30
N ASP A 601 16.74 13.77 9.66
CA ASP A 601 16.56 15.05 10.33
C ASP A 601 15.16 15.18 10.98
N ASP A 602 14.12 14.62 10.35
CA ASP A 602 12.75 14.65 10.88
C ASP A 602 12.58 13.74 12.12
N GLU A 603 13.25 12.58 12.13
CA GLU A 603 13.25 11.68 13.28
C GLU A 603 14.03 12.29 14.47
N LEU A 604 15.14 12.97 14.18
CA LEU A 604 15.90 13.72 15.20
C LEU A 604 15.11 14.91 15.75
N ALA A 605 14.40 15.64 14.90
CA ALA A 605 13.54 16.73 15.33
C ALA A 605 12.48 16.23 16.31
N TYR A 606 11.83 15.11 16.03
CA TYR A 606 10.85 14.49 16.93
C TYR A 606 11.45 14.09 18.29
N ILE A 607 12.63 13.44 18.29
CA ILE A 607 13.31 13.06 19.54
C ILE A 607 13.63 14.31 20.36
N TYR A 608 14.20 15.33 19.74
CA TYR A 608 14.58 16.55 20.44
C TYR A 608 13.35 17.32 20.97
N ALA A 609 12.26 17.37 20.19
CA ALA A 609 11.00 17.92 20.65
C ALA A 609 10.43 17.14 21.85
N SER A 610 10.50 15.80 21.82
CA SER A 610 10.08 14.95 22.94
C SER A 610 10.93 15.21 24.20
N VAL A 611 12.24 15.32 24.07
CA VAL A 611 13.14 15.65 25.19
C VAL A 611 12.79 17.03 25.80
N ILE A 612 12.45 18.01 24.97
CA ILE A 612 12.05 19.35 25.44
C ILE A 612 10.70 19.29 26.15
N MET A 613 9.73 18.62 25.58
CA MET A 613 8.38 18.52 26.13
C MET A 613 8.35 17.78 27.49
N ASN A 614 9.24 16.78 27.66
CA ASN A 614 9.36 15.98 28.88
C ASN A 614 10.50 16.47 29.81
N LYS A 615 11.01 17.70 29.64
CA LYS A 615 12.13 18.24 30.40
C LYS A 615 11.89 18.29 31.91
N ALA A 616 10.64 18.40 32.35
CA ALA A 616 10.30 18.44 33.76
C ALA A 616 10.59 17.09 34.47
N ASP A 617 10.35 15.98 33.77
CA ASP A 617 10.49 14.62 34.29
C ASP A 617 11.90 14.07 34.08
N GLN A 618 12.59 14.51 33.01
CA GLN A 618 13.92 14.05 32.61
C GLN A 618 14.95 15.18 32.52
N MET A 619 15.06 16.02 33.56
CA MET A 619 15.94 17.22 33.57
C MET A 619 17.42 16.89 33.30
N SER A 620 17.94 15.75 33.77
CA SER A 620 19.34 15.36 33.53
C SER A 620 19.60 15.08 32.05
N VAL A 621 18.70 14.32 31.42
CA VAL A 621 18.76 13.98 29.99
C VAL A 621 18.63 15.26 29.16
N TYR A 622 17.66 16.12 29.47
CA TYR A 622 17.49 17.39 28.78
C TYR A 622 18.80 18.21 28.76
N ARG A 623 19.47 18.36 29.93
CA ARG A 623 20.74 19.09 30.01
C ARG A 623 21.84 18.49 29.15
N ASP A 624 21.92 17.16 29.10
CA ASP A 624 22.92 16.45 28.27
C ASP A 624 22.69 16.66 26.78
N PHE A 625 21.41 16.82 26.38
CA PHE A 625 21.04 16.99 24.97
C PHE A 625 21.05 18.44 24.48
N VAL A 626 20.98 19.45 25.36
CA VAL A 626 20.98 20.87 24.98
C VAL A 626 22.04 21.21 23.92
N PRO A 627 23.33 20.87 24.07
CA PRO A 627 24.33 21.23 23.05
C PRO A 627 24.13 20.56 21.68
N ALA A 628 23.49 19.40 21.66
CA ALA A 628 23.18 18.71 20.43
C ALA A 628 21.96 19.32 19.75
N ILE A 629 20.94 19.67 20.53
CA ILE A 629 19.72 20.33 20.07
C ILE A 629 20.03 21.70 19.47
N GLU A 630 20.84 22.51 20.14
CA GLU A 630 21.25 23.85 19.63
C GLU A 630 21.96 23.74 18.28
N ARG A 631 22.93 22.83 18.13
CA ARG A 631 23.62 22.60 16.86
C ARG A 631 22.68 22.11 15.76
N PHE A 632 21.75 21.24 16.11
CA PHE A 632 20.74 20.75 15.18
C PHE A 632 19.79 21.87 14.75
N MET A 633 19.32 22.69 15.69
CA MET A 633 18.50 23.86 15.43
C MET A 633 19.20 24.84 14.47
N GLU A 634 20.46 25.18 14.70
CA GLU A 634 21.24 26.05 13.81
C GLU A 634 21.29 25.47 12.38
N LYS A 635 21.54 24.16 12.25
CA LYS A 635 21.53 23.47 10.95
C LYS A 635 20.16 23.60 10.26
N MET A 636 19.06 23.40 10.97
CA MET A 636 17.71 23.45 10.41
C MET A 636 17.29 24.88 10.01
N ILE A 637 17.71 25.88 10.80
CA ILE A 637 17.52 27.30 10.45
C ILE A 637 18.23 27.66 9.16
N LEU A 638 19.48 27.24 8.99
CA LEU A 638 20.25 27.48 7.76
C LEU A 638 19.59 26.85 6.52
N GLN A 639 18.95 25.69 6.70
CA GLN A 639 18.20 25.00 5.64
C GLN A 639 16.79 25.59 5.43
N GLY A 640 16.32 26.49 6.30
CA GLY A 640 14.97 27.06 6.25
C GLY A 640 13.85 26.04 6.48
N LYS A 641 14.14 24.96 7.19
CA LYS A 641 13.16 23.90 7.49
C LYS A 641 12.20 24.30 8.61
N VAL A 642 10.92 23.94 8.44
CA VAL A 642 9.86 24.15 9.44
C VAL A 642 9.01 22.87 9.50
N SER A 643 8.78 22.39 10.73
CA SER A 643 7.84 21.31 11.03
C SER A 643 7.25 21.54 12.41
N ASP A 644 6.23 20.78 12.80
CA ASP A 644 5.62 20.88 14.13
C ASP A 644 6.69 20.61 15.22
N ASP A 645 7.53 19.58 15.02
CA ASP A 645 8.62 19.22 15.93
C ASP A 645 9.70 20.31 16.01
N LEU A 646 10.09 20.89 14.85
CA LEU A 646 11.05 21.99 14.82
C LEU A 646 10.49 23.25 15.50
N THR A 647 9.18 23.45 15.45
CA THR A 647 8.56 24.58 16.15
C THR A 647 8.76 24.49 17.67
N VAL A 648 8.63 23.29 18.24
CA VAL A 648 8.92 23.07 19.68
C VAL A 648 10.38 23.43 20.01
N ILE A 649 11.31 23.02 19.14
CA ILE A 649 12.74 23.33 19.33
C ILE A 649 13.01 24.83 19.18
N TYR A 650 12.40 25.46 18.19
CA TYR A 650 12.55 26.89 17.97
C TYR A 650 11.95 27.73 19.10
N ASP A 651 10.79 27.34 19.64
CA ASP A 651 10.15 28.03 20.76
C ASP A 651 10.96 27.92 22.07
N GLU A 652 11.73 26.84 22.25
CA GLU A 652 12.56 26.65 23.44
C GLU A 652 13.88 27.46 23.39
N PHE A 653 14.54 27.51 22.22
CA PHE A 653 15.92 28.00 22.10
C PHE A 653 16.08 29.30 21.32
N LEU A 654 15.07 29.73 20.53
CA LEU A 654 15.16 31.02 19.82
C LEU A 654 14.73 32.17 20.72
N ASP A 655 15.73 32.87 21.22
CA ASP A 655 15.51 34.15 21.87
C ASP A 655 15.70 35.28 20.86
N PRO A 656 14.68 36.10 20.58
CA PRO A 656 14.77 37.21 19.64
C PRO A 656 15.87 38.21 19.91
N GLU A 657 16.28 38.34 21.19
CA GLU A 657 17.30 39.30 21.62
C GLU A 657 18.73 38.81 21.38
N THR A 658 18.94 37.49 21.26
CA THR A 658 20.28 36.88 21.15
C THR A 658 20.57 36.25 19.79
N VAL A 659 19.69 36.44 18.81
CA VAL A 659 19.81 35.86 17.47
C VAL A 659 21.08 36.32 16.75
N LYS A 660 21.92 35.38 16.32
CA LYS A 660 23.09 35.67 15.47
C LYS A 660 22.65 36.35 14.17
N PRO A 661 23.36 37.41 13.70
CA PRO A 661 23.00 38.12 12.48
C PRO A 661 22.89 37.24 11.25
N GLU A 662 23.63 36.13 11.20
CA GLU A 662 23.66 35.14 10.11
C GLU A 662 22.31 34.43 9.93
N PHE A 663 21.54 34.31 11.02
CA PHE A 663 20.25 33.60 11.02
C PHE A 663 19.07 34.54 10.83
N ALA A 664 19.22 35.85 11.03
CA ALA A 664 18.11 36.78 11.05
C ALA A 664 17.19 36.72 9.80
N SER A 665 17.79 36.68 8.60
CA SER A 665 17.03 36.58 7.35
C SER A 665 16.31 35.23 7.15
N LYS A 666 16.86 34.16 7.72
CA LYS A 666 16.26 32.83 7.64
C LYS A 666 15.16 32.63 8.66
N ILE A 667 15.33 33.18 9.87
CA ILE A 667 14.36 33.12 10.97
C ILE A 667 13.07 33.85 10.59
N ILE A 668 13.13 34.99 9.89
CA ILE A 668 11.94 35.66 9.39
C ILE A 668 11.08 34.72 8.56
N ASN A 669 11.67 33.97 7.65
CA ASN A 669 10.95 32.98 6.85
C ASN A 669 10.35 31.81 7.67
N ILE A 670 10.99 31.45 8.77
CA ILE A 670 10.54 30.39 9.68
C ILE A 670 9.33 30.86 10.50
N ILE A 671 9.38 32.06 11.07
CA ILE A 671 8.30 32.63 11.89
C ILE A 671 7.01 32.76 11.06
N PHE A 672 7.09 33.17 9.79
CA PHE A 672 5.92 33.32 8.93
C PHE A 672 5.37 32.01 8.36
N LYS A 673 6.03 30.88 8.55
CA LYS A 673 5.57 29.54 8.11
C LYS A 673 4.93 28.72 9.23
N ARG A 674 4.54 29.32 10.35
CA ARG A 674 3.86 28.60 11.43
C ARG A 674 2.51 28.06 10.96
N LYS A 675 2.22 26.81 11.32
CA LYS A 675 0.95 26.15 11.04
C LYS A 675 -0.11 26.67 12.02
N ILE A 676 -1.21 27.20 11.49
CA ILE A 676 -2.38 27.53 12.32
C ILE A 676 -3.24 26.27 12.40
N VAL A 677 -3.39 25.72 13.60
CA VAL A 677 -4.28 24.59 13.87
C VAL A 677 -5.61 25.16 14.38
N CYS A 678 -6.70 24.80 13.69
CA CYS A 678 -8.05 25.15 14.09
C CYS A 678 -8.83 23.88 14.44
N ASP A 679 -9.21 23.72 15.71
CA ASP A 679 -9.96 22.55 16.19
C ASP A 679 -11.47 22.60 15.86
N ASN A 680 -11.93 23.68 15.27
CA ASN A 680 -13.34 23.81 14.89
C ASN A 680 -13.62 23.24 13.51
N GLN A 681 -14.29 22.11 13.46
CA GLN A 681 -14.66 21.38 12.23
C GLN A 681 -15.55 22.16 11.26
N ASN A 682 -16.18 23.25 11.68
CA ASN A 682 -17.06 24.08 10.86
C ASN A 682 -16.32 25.21 10.14
N ILE A 683 -15.03 25.38 10.34
CA ILE A 683 -14.22 26.42 9.69
C ILE A 683 -13.57 25.84 8.45
N THR A 684 -13.98 26.31 7.27
CA THR A 684 -13.46 25.86 5.98
C THR A 684 -12.26 26.67 5.49
N GLY A 685 -11.90 27.73 6.17
CA GLY A 685 -10.74 28.55 5.84
C GLY A 685 -10.43 29.60 6.89
N ILE A 686 -9.17 29.90 7.09
CA ILE A 686 -8.68 30.96 8.00
C ILE A 686 -7.97 32.01 7.15
N LEU A 687 -8.45 33.25 7.18
CA LEU A 687 -7.78 34.40 6.57
C LEU A 687 -6.86 35.04 7.59
N VAL A 688 -5.55 34.96 7.36
CA VAL A 688 -4.54 35.64 8.18
C VAL A 688 -4.16 36.95 7.50
N SER A 689 -4.52 38.07 8.09
CA SER A 689 -4.11 39.40 7.62
C SER A 689 -3.00 39.92 8.53
N LEU A 690 -1.78 40.05 8.01
CA LEU A 690 -0.65 40.61 8.71
C LEU A 690 -0.45 42.07 8.24
N SER A 691 -0.54 43.02 9.20
CA SER A 691 -0.21 44.41 8.94
C SER A 691 1.31 44.61 8.98
N LEU A 692 1.87 45.32 8.00
CA LEU A 692 3.30 45.66 7.93
C LEU A 692 3.79 46.42 9.16
N ILE A 693 2.89 47.04 9.95
CA ILE A 693 3.23 47.78 11.19
C ILE A 693 3.60 46.83 12.32
N HIS A 694 3.13 45.57 12.30
CA HIS A 694 3.47 44.59 13.34
C HIS A 694 4.75 43.80 13.08
N ILE A 695 5.44 44.05 11.97
CA ILE A 695 6.70 43.38 11.63
C ILE A 695 7.89 43.99 12.40
N SER A 696 7.78 45.23 12.84
CA SER A 696 8.83 45.96 13.53
C SER A 696 8.83 45.84 15.07
N GLU A 697 7.75 45.33 15.68
CA GLU A 697 7.66 45.06 17.11
C GLU A 697 6.93 43.73 17.38
N PRO A 698 7.64 42.64 17.63
CA PRO A 698 7.00 41.42 18.08
C PRO A 698 6.61 41.51 19.54
N THR A 699 5.47 42.15 19.84
CA THR A 699 4.88 42.09 21.17
C THR A 699 4.22 40.69 21.37
N ARG A 700 4.57 40.04 22.47
CA ARG A 700 4.12 38.72 22.95
C ARG A 700 2.60 38.54 23.09
N HIS A 701 1.76 39.50 22.69
CA HIS A 701 0.31 39.50 22.95
C HIS A 701 -0.61 39.40 21.75
N SER A 702 -0.12 39.16 20.54
CA SER A 702 -0.97 39.08 19.34
C SER A 702 -0.99 37.70 18.65
N LEU A 703 -0.80 36.62 19.41
CA LEU A 703 -1.03 35.25 18.98
C LEU A 703 -2.24 34.69 19.72
N ILE A 704 -3.43 34.95 19.19
CA ILE A 704 -4.65 34.19 19.48
C ILE A 704 -4.96 33.35 18.25
#